data_6516d6341c6c827e7e100b19964366c2
#
_entry.id   6516d6341c6c827e7e100b19964366c2
#
_cell.length_a   1.000
_cell.length_b   1.000
_cell.length_c   1.000
_cell.angle_alpha   90.00
_cell.angle_beta   90.00
_cell.angle_gamma   90.00
#
_symmetry.space_group_name_H-M   'P 1'
#
loop_
_entity.id
_entity.type
_entity.pdbx_description
1 polymer ?
#
loop_
_entity_poly.entity_id
_entity_poly.type
_entity_poly.pdbx_seq_one_letter_code
_entity_poly.pdbx_strand_id
1 'polypeptide(L)'
;MRISIFLLTVFFFSCKEKNQTVALYPLESPKERIEWEIQRLADPVTGNIPNNIRQKELLFAKNLPKSKSFNKSNWLHRGPYNVGGRTRALCLDVLDENTILAGGASGGMFRSTDGGQSWTMTTEPSQEHRISCLTQDRRPGKENVWYFGTGENRGSYVINVSMYGNGIWKSIDGGLSWDSLPITTTNTPTNLDGDFDFMFSLKTDPSNDSLDVVYAATRGDIYRTEDGGNSWSKQLGGPNSNYYQYTDVEVTSNGVVYATISSNCVDNGIWRSSDGQTWKNILPTNFPPGYSRVEIGVSPSNENVVYFIAAETTGYGQYTQTFFNGSTWTSLWKYEYLSGDGTGAGGRWTDLSANIPANYPASFDNFNAQGSYDLLVSVHPTDTNLVIIGGTNLWRSTDGFTTPNNTSIIGGYLAGSKEGHGNWGSYENHHPDQHEILYLPSDDNVMINGNDGGVYKTLNVFKDTVDWISLNNGYNTTQLYVATISKNANSDVMHAGLQDNGNRVTFSSNSNSTWKMPFNGDGMIAGIADNEEDFYLSIQRGVLYKMKLDNTGAATAFQRMDPASCDSTNYRWKNPMTMDSNNDNVLYWSEKNKIWRHNSLNTIPYNNSNNKSNFGWDFFSDSLHVQMDITTLNSSVNPPDILYFGTSSKYMYRIDNASIGDPPKTILTGPPTGSNSFTADIAINPLDADEIICVYSNYSVYSLFHSTDGGQSWEKIAGNLEETPTGSGNGPSCRTALIIPFDNDTLYLVGTTVGLFGTRDLDGPNTIWTQIGFEEFGSTIVEDLSFRQSDNLLVVATYGNGVYQINIPNSNVLLSNNEISLDDMQFNVFPNPTTEVINFSLKTNKDYRWVIYNQLGSIVNQSPTKKGVGNTNEKINISNLKPGLYFISVIIDGKSITNEFIIK
;
A
#
# COMPACT_ATOMS: atom_id res chain seq x y z
N MET A 1 62.78 59.63 36.97
CA MET A 1 61.34 59.73 37.02
C MET A 1 60.82 58.91 35.81
N ARG A 2 60.46 57.65 36.07
CA ARG A 2 59.99 56.75 35.02
C ARG A 2 58.48 56.61 35.14
N ILE A 3 57.76 56.97 34.11
CA ILE A 3 56.34 56.89 33.99
C ILE A 3 56.03 55.54 33.33
N SER A 4 55.37 54.63 34.04
CA SER A 4 54.89 53.39 33.50
C SER A 4 53.43 53.62 33.01
N ILE A 5 53.21 53.35 31.73
CA ILE A 5 51.87 53.37 31.09
C ILE A 5 51.33 51.97 31.25
N PHE A 6 50.20 51.82 31.96
CA PHE A 6 49.41 50.60 31.99
C PHE A 6 48.45 50.56 30.80
N LEU A 7 48.66 49.59 29.91
CA LEU A 7 47.73 49.31 28.83
C LEU A 7 46.61 48.40 29.38
N LEU A 8 45.39 48.91 29.44
CA LEU A 8 44.21 48.14 29.82
C LEU A 8 43.67 47.47 28.53
N THR A 9 43.90 46.16 28.40
CA THR A 9 43.33 45.35 27.34
C THR A 9 41.91 44.92 27.72
N VAL A 10 40.90 45.51 27.09
CA VAL A 10 39.49 45.07 27.23
C VAL A 10 39.28 43.90 26.33
N PHE A 11 39.11 42.72 26.91
CA PHE A 11 38.61 41.54 26.21
C PHE A 11 37.10 41.66 26.02
N PHE A 12 36.69 41.91 24.79
CA PHE A 12 35.29 41.68 24.39
C PHE A 12 35.06 40.15 24.28
N PHE A 13 34.43 39.56 25.26
CA PHE A 13 33.79 38.27 25.10
C PHE A 13 32.57 38.47 24.19
N SER A 14 32.74 38.17 22.91
CA SER A 14 31.62 37.90 22.03
C SER A 14 31.01 36.58 22.46
N CYS A 15 29.91 36.63 23.21
CA CYS A 15 28.98 35.52 23.26
C CYS A 15 28.44 35.27 21.84
N LYS A 16 29.04 34.38 21.09
CA LYS A 16 28.34 33.71 20.03
C LYS A 16 27.25 32.90 20.73
N GLU A 17 26.01 33.34 20.66
CA GLU A 17 24.90 32.48 20.83
C GLU A 17 25.15 31.26 19.88
N LYS A 18 25.44 30.12 20.49
CA LYS A 18 25.25 28.85 19.80
C LYS A 18 23.77 28.83 19.44
N ASN A 19 23.47 29.09 18.17
CA ASN A 19 22.21 28.58 17.61
C ASN A 19 22.17 27.10 17.99
N GLN A 20 21.40 26.78 19.03
CA GLN A 20 20.94 25.41 19.21
C GLN A 20 20.16 25.12 17.94
N THR A 21 20.77 24.39 17.05
CA THR A 21 20.03 23.64 16.03
C THR A 21 19.02 22.84 16.82
N VAL A 22 17.77 23.30 16.78
CA VAL A 22 16.63 22.51 17.27
C VAL A 22 16.82 21.16 16.60
N ALA A 23 16.95 20.11 17.42
CA ALA A 23 17.05 18.77 16.92
C ALA A 23 15.82 18.55 16.04
N LEU A 24 16.03 18.49 14.74
CA LEU A 24 15.03 18.11 13.77
C LEU A 24 14.44 16.78 14.27
N TYR A 25 13.13 16.65 14.19
CA TYR A 25 12.41 15.45 14.58
C TYR A 25 13.12 14.19 14.06
N PRO A 26 12.99 13.05 14.75
CA PRO A 26 13.43 11.79 14.18
C PRO A 26 12.64 11.56 12.89
N LEU A 27 13.34 11.75 11.81
CA LEU A 27 12.85 11.68 10.45
C LEU A 27 12.58 10.24 10.08
N GLU A 28 11.78 10.04 9.06
CA GLU A 28 11.46 8.73 8.51
C GLU A 28 12.72 7.86 8.38
N SER A 29 12.67 6.71 9.00
CA SER A 29 13.60 5.65 8.73
C SER A 29 12.80 4.51 8.13
N PRO A 30 12.87 4.26 6.82
CA PRO A 30 12.25 3.10 6.20
C PRO A 30 12.59 1.82 6.94
N LYS A 31 13.79 1.74 7.51
CA LYS A 31 14.25 0.61 8.32
C LYS A 31 13.37 0.36 9.54
N GLU A 32 12.98 1.38 10.29
CA GLU A 32 12.17 1.20 11.50
C GLU A 32 10.75 0.74 11.20
N ARG A 33 10.14 1.27 10.14
CA ARG A 33 8.84 0.79 9.65
C ARG A 33 8.90 -0.69 9.31
N ILE A 34 9.92 -1.09 8.64
CA ILE A 34 10.15 -2.46 8.22
C ILE A 34 10.44 -3.38 9.40
N GLU A 35 11.25 -2.95 10.37
CA GLU A 35 11.46 -3.66 11.62
C GLU A 35 10.12 -3.86 12.37
N TRP A 36 9.25 -2.86 12.38
CA TRP A 36 7.91 -2.97 12.93
C TRP A 36 7.04 -3.96 12.15
N GLU A 37 7.07 -3.95 10.82
CA GLU A 37 6.34 -4.93 9.99
C GLU A 37 6.86 -6.35 10.22
N ILE A 38 8.17 -6.55 10.30
CA ILE A 38 8.76 -7.87 10.61
C ILE A 38 8.28 -8.34 12.00
N GLN A 39 8.34 -7.49 13.01
CA GLN A 39 7.91 -7.89 14.36
C GLN A 39 6.47 -8.37 14.40
N ARG A 40 5.56 -7.70 13.69
CA ARG A 40 4.14 -8.06 13.69
C ARG A 40 3.76 -9.21 12.76
N LEU A 41 4.60 -9.56 11.79
CA LEU A 41 4.28 -10.54 10.73
C LEU A 41 5.13 -11.79 10.75
N ALA A 42 6.39 -11.68 11.15
CA ALA A 42 7.31 -12.81 11.06
C ALA A 42 6.81 -14.02 11.86
N ASP A 43 7.05 -15.20 11.32
CA ASP A 43 6.97 -16.44 12.07
C ASP A 43 7.95 -16.37 13.25
N PRO A 44 7.48 -16.50 14.49
CA PRO A 44 8.33 -16.34 15.68
C PRO A 44 9.46 -17.36 15.79
N VAL A 45 9.37 -18.48 15.09
CA VAL A 45 10.39 -19.55 15.11
C VAL A 45 11.52 -19.21 14.15
N THR A 46 11.19 -18.72 12.96
CA THR A 46 12.19 -18.43 11.91
C THR A 46 12.68 -16.97 11.96
N GLY A 47 11.90 -16.06 12.59
CA GLY A 47 12.15 -14.62 12.59
C GLY A 47 11.93 -13.96 11.23
N ASN A 48 11.34 -14.67 10.27
CA ASN A 48 11.10 -14.17 8.92
C ASN A 48 9.61 -14.21 8.57
N ILE A 49 9.18 -13.28 7.72
CA ILE A 49 7.87 -13.37 7.07
C ILE A 49 7.95 -14.54 6.07
N PRO A 50 7.00 -15.49 6.08
CA PRO A 50 7.05 -16.63 5.18
C PRO A 50 7.09 -16.21 3.71
N ASN A 51 7.96 -16.83 2.94
CA ASN A 51 8.14 -16.52 1.52
C ASN A 51 6.84 -16.70 0.74
N ASN A 52 6.54 -15.76 -0.15
CA ASN A 52 5.33 -15.74 -0.99
C ASN A 52 4.01 -15.86 -0.22
N ILE A 53 3.99 -15.47 1.05
CA ILE A 53 2.80 -15.64 1.89
C ILE A 53 1.60 -14.90 1.29
N ARG A 54 1.80 -13.75 0.63
CA ARG A 54 0.71 -12.97 0.01
C ARG A 54 -0.05 -13.79 -1.04
N GLN A 55 0.65 -14.46 -1.93
CA GLN A 55 0.03 -15.33 -2.94
C GLN A 55 -0.67 -16.54 -2.31
N LYS A 56 -0.03 -17.13 -1.30
CA LYS A 56 -0.58 -18.29 -0.58
C LYS A 56 -1.87 -17.95 0.15
N GLU A 57 -1.90 -16.84 0.88
CA GLU A 57 -3.10 -16.41 1.58
C GLU A 57 -4.23 -15.99 0.62
N LEU A 58 -3.91 -15.39 -0.55
CA LEU A 58 -4.89 -15.09 -1.59
C LEU A 58 -5.48 -16.35 -2.20
N LEU A 59 -4.66 -17.38 -2.47
CA LEU A 59 -5.13 -18.69 -2.94
C LEU A 59 -5.96 -19.40 -1.87
N PHE A 60 -5.55 -19.34 -0.61
CA PHE A 60 -6.31 -19.85 0.52
C PHE A 60 -7.67 -19.16 0.63
N ALA A 61 -7.70 -17.82 0.56
CA ALA A 61 -8.89 -17.00 0.65
C ALA A 61 -9.93 -17.26 -0.47
N LYS A 62 -9.50 -17.73 -1.64
CA LYS A 62 -10.44 -18.13 -2.72
C LYS A 62 -11.42 -19.22 -2.27
N ASN A 63 -11.02 -20.06 -1.33
CA ASN A 63 -11.83 -21.17 -0.80
C ASN A 63 -12.66 -20.80 0.44
N LEU A 64 -12.48 -19.58 0.98
CA LEU A 64 -13.24 -19.11 2.14
C LEU A 64 -14.66 -18.69 1.73
N PRO A 65 -15.66 -18.88 2.62
CA PRO A 65 -17.02 -18.43 2.37
C PRO A 65 -17.06 -16.92 2.12
N LYS A 66 -17.89 -16.48 1.15
CA LYS A 66 -18.12 -15.08 0.84
C LYS A 66 -19.57 -14.73 1.06
N SER A 67 -19.83 -13.61 1.73
CA SER A 67 -21.18 -13.08 1.86
C SER A 67 -21.62 -12.51 0.51
N LYS A 68 -22.77 -12.95 0.02
CA LYS A 68 -23.43 -12.39 -1.17
C LYS A 68 -24.52 -11.39 -0.80
N SER A 69 -24.63 -11.08 0.48
CA SER A 69 -25.63 -10.17 0.97
C SER A 69 -25.20 -8.73 0.72
N PHE A 70 -26.08 -8.00 0.10
CA PHE A 70 -26.07 -6.60 -0.22
C PHE A 70 -25.46 -6.19 -1.56
N ASN A 71 -26.35 -5.57 -2.34
CA ASN A 71 -26.01 -4.80 -3.52
C ASN A 71 -24.84 -3.84 -3.23
N LYS A 72 -23.95 -3.65 -4.16
CA LYS A 72 -22.85 -2.64 -4.19
C LYS A 72 -23.23 -1.26 -3.63
N SER A 73 -24.52 -0.98 -3.47
CA SER A 73 -25.07 0.29 -3.06
C SER A 73 -25.02 0.62 -1.57
N ASN A 74 -24.66 -0.30 -0.69
CA ASN A 74 -24.74 -0.08 0.76
C ASN A 74 -23.40 0.35 1.38
N TRP A 75 -22.27 -0.03 0.79
CA TRP A 75 -20.98 0.47 1.19
C TRP A 75 -20.71 1.82 0.54
N LEU A 76 -20.32 2.78 1.37
CA LEU A 76 -19.89 4.09 0.92
C LEU A 76 -18.38 4.19 1.00
N HIS A 77 -17.73 4.44 -0.13
CA HIS A 77 -16.32 4.83 -0.13
C HIS A 77 -16.21 6.28 0.39
N ARG A 78 -15.41 6.48 1.44
CA ARG A 78 -15.27 7.79 2.11
C ARG A 78 -14.04 8.56 1.62
N GLY A 79 -13.20 7.94 0.85
CA GLY A 79 -11.95 8.55 0.39
C GLY A 79 -10.73 8.10 1.19
N PRO A 80 -9.70 8.96 1.27
CA PRO A 80 -9.63 10.38 0.85
C PRO A 80 -9.71 10.57 -0.66
N TYR A 81 -10.70 11.32 -1.13
CA TYR A 81 -10.98 11.49 -2.57
C TYR A 81 -9.89 12.25 -3.33
N ASN A 82 -9.28 13.24 -2.67
CA ASN A 82 -8.28 14.14 -3.25
C ASN A 82 -6.82 13.75 -2.91
N VAL A 83 -6.61 12.56 -2.38
CA VAL A 83 -5.28 12.08 -1.96
C VAL A 83 -4.99 10.77 -2.66
N GLY A 84 -3.92 10.74 -3.44
CA GLY A 84 -3.38 9.51 -4.00
C GLY A 84 -2.49 8.79 -2.99
N GLY A 85 -2.02 7.63 -3.37
CA GLY A 85 -0.97 6.89 -2.70
C GLY A 85 0.18 6.63 -3.67
N ARG A 86 1.13 5.85 -3.23
CA ARG A 86 2.35 5.52 -3.97
C ARG A 86 2.07 5.04 -5.38
N THR A 87 2.52 5.81 -6.38
CA THR A 87 2.33 5.58 -7.81
C THR A 87 3.66 5.25 -8.47
N ARG A 88 3.83 3.99 -8.85
CA ARG A 88 5.07 3.46 -9.41
C ARG A 88 5.08 3.40 -10.94
N ALA A 89 3.94 3.38 -11.57
CA ALA A 89 3.79 3.17 -13.00
C ALA A 89 2.81 4.18 -13.59
N LEU A 90 3.22 4.86 -14.65
CA LEU A 90 2.39 5.78 -15.44
C LEU A 90 2.64 5.54 -16.92
N CYS A 91 1.58 5.62 -17.73
CA CYS A 91 1.71 5.61 -19.19
C CYS A 91 0.55 6.37 -19.82
N LEU A 92 0.83 7.13 -20.89
CA LEU A 92 -0.16 7.76 -21.76
C LEU A 92 -0.53 6.80 -22.89
N ASP A 93 -1.81 6.80 -23.25
CA ASP A 93 -2.25 6.13 -24.47
C ASP A 93 -1.71 6.87 -25.71
N VAL A 94 -1.10 6.12 -26.63
CA VAL A 94 -0.47 6.69 -27.83
C VAL A 94 -1.48 7.33 -28.79
N LEU A 95 -2.76 6.93 -28.75
CA LEU A 95 -3.83 7.46 -29.60
C LEU A 95 -4.58 8.63 -28.95
N ASP A 96 -4.59 8.70 -27.60
CA ASP A 96 -5.34 9.73 -26.86
C ASP A 96 -4.60 10.08 -25.56
N GLU A 97 -3.91 11.21 -25.57
CA GLU A 97 -3.14 11.68 -24.41
C GLU A 97 -3.99 12.03 -23.18
N ASN A 98 -5.34 12.12 -23.32
CA ASN A 98 -6.24 12.22 -22.16
C ASN A 98 -6.48 10.88 -21.47
N THR A 99 -6.16 9.79 -22.16
CA THR A 99 -6.17 8.45 -21.55
C THR A 99 -4.84 8.19 -20.87
N ILE A 100 -4.92 8.08 -19.54
CA ILE A 100 -3.77 7.85 -18.65
C ILE A 100 -4.03 6.58 -17.85
N LEU A 101 -3.05 5.66 -17.82
CA LEU A 101 -3.04 4.54 -16.91
C LEU A 101 -2.03 4.80 -15.80
N ALA A 102 -2.43 4.54 -14.55
CA ALA A 102 -1.63 4.74 -13.35
C ALA A 102 -1.69 3.51 -12.44
N GLY A 103 -0.53 2.96 -12.09
CA GLY A 103 -0.40 1.78 -11.24
C GLY A 103 0.06 2.15 -9.84
N GLY A 104 -0.76 1.83 -8.83
CA GLY A 104 -0.43 1.99 -7.42
C GLY A 104 0.35 0.80 -6.88
N ALA A 105 1.30 1.06 -5.97
CA ALA A 105 2.11 0.02 -5.32
C ALA A 105 1.27 -0.93 -4.43
N SER A 106 0.04 -0.57 -4.10
CA SER A 106 -0.90 -1.39 -3.31
C SER A 106 -2.37 -1.19 -3.68
N GLY A 107 -2.68 -0.26 -4.60
CA GLY A 107 -4.06 0.11 -4.94
C GLY A 107 -4.57 -0.44 -6.27
N GLY A 108 -3.73 -1.12 -7.06
CA GLY A 108 -4.11 -1.66 -8.38
C GLY A 108 -3.89 -0.69 -9.53
N MET A 109 -4.46 -1.04 -10.69
CA MET A 109 -4.40 -0.24 -11.91
C MET A 109 -5.63 0.66 -12.05
N PHE A 110 -5.39 1.93 -12.30
CA PHE A 110 -6.40 2.94 -12.56
C PHE A 110 -6.26 3.49 -13.97
N ARG A 111 -7.40 3.81 -14.57
CA ARG A 111 -7.49 4.41 -15.91
C ARG A 111 -8.32 5.68 -15.86
N SER A 112 -7.79 6.75 -16.42
CA SER A 112 -8.48 8.01 -16.70
C SER A 112 -8.68 8.17 -18.19
N THR A 113 -9.74 8.86 -18.61
CA THR A 113 -10.01 9.25 -20.01
C THR A 113 -10.26 10.75 -20.18
N ASP A 114 -9.94 11.52 -19.14
CA ASP A 114 -10.18 12.96 -19.06
C ASP A 114 -8.94 13.76 -18.59
N GLY A 115 -7.75 13.19 -18.88
CA GLY A 115 -6.49 13.84 -18.53
C GLY A 115 -6.18 13.81 -17.04
N GLY A 116 -6.67 12.80 -16.30
CA GLY A 116 -6.45 12.60 -14.88
C GLY A 116 -7.43 13.34 -13.96
N GLN A 117 -8.54 13.90 -14.49
CA GLN A 117 -9.54 14.57 -13.66
C GLN A 117 -10.42 13.57 -12.88
N SER A 118 -10.63 12.38 -13.44
CA SER A 118 -11.28 11.26 -12.77
C SER A 118 -10.63 9.93 -13.11
N TRP A 119 -10.78 8.94 -12.22
CA TRP A 119 -10.14 7.64 -12.33
C TRP A 119 -11.10 6.50 -12.07
N THR A 120 -10.91 5.40 -12.81
CA THR A 120 -11.61 4.14 -12.60
C THR A 120 -10.60 3.03 -12.41
N MET A 121 -10.74 2.24 -11.34
CA MET A 121 -9.91 1.05 -11.13
C MET A 121 -10.28 -0.02 -12.15
N THR A 122 -9.28 -0.61 -12.80
CA THR A 122 -9.46 -1.63 -13.86
C THR A 122 -8.97 -3.02 -13.46
N THR A 123 -8.26 -3.15 -12.34
CA THR A 123 -7.98 -4.46 -11.74
C THR A 123 -9.17 -4.95 -10.94
N GLU A 124 -9.50 -6.23 -11.07
CA GLU A 124 -10.58 -6.87 -10.31
C GLU A 124 -10.16 -7.10 -8.84
N PRO A 125 -11.13 -7.15 -7.88
CA PRO A 125 -10.83 -7.34 -6.45
C PRO A 125 -10.01 -8.59 -6.10
N SER A 126 -10.02 -9.60 -6.98
CA SER A 126 -9.28 -10.86 -6.82
C SER A 126 -7.90 -10.87 -7.49
N GLN A 127 -7.54 -9.79 -8.19
CA GLN A 127 -6.29 -9.68 -8.94
C GLN A 127 -5.14 -9.09 -8.09
N GLU A 128 -3.94 -9.06 -8.66
CA GLU A 128 -2.77 -8.45 -8.00
C GLU A 128 -2.90 -6.93 -8.00
N HIS A 129 -2.69 -6.32 -6.84
CA HIS A 129 -2.85 -4.88 -6.62
C HIS A 129 -1.51 -4.12 -6.49
N ARG A 130 -0.38 -4.75 -6.79
CA ARG A 130 0.98 -4.19 -6.63
C ARG A 130 1.63 -3.95 -7.97
N ILE A 131 1.33 -2.81 -8.56
CA ILE A 131 1.85 -2.45 -9.88
C ILE A 131 3.20 -1.75 -9.73
N SER A 132 4.21 -2.22 -10.44
CA SER A 132 5.58 -1.68 -10.38
C SER A 132 6.06 -1.03 -11.68
N CYS A 133 5.55 -1.46 -12.82
CA CYS A 133 5.88 -0.91 -14.14
C CYS A 133 4.74 -1.15 -15.13
N LEU A 134 4.71 -0.37 -16.20
CA LEU A 134 3.62 -0.37 -17.20
C LEU A 134 4.17 0.02 -18.59
N THR A 135 3.67 -0.62 -19.63
CA THR A 135 3.98 -0.25 -21.01
C THR A 135 2.82 -0.55 -21.96
N GLN A 136 2.73 0.22 -23.05
CA GLN A 136 1.79 0.02 -24.14
C GLN A 136 2.53 -0.46 -25.40
N ASP A 137 1.90 -1.32 -26.19
CA ASP A 137 2.38 -1.62 -27.54
C ASP A 137 1.96 -0.47 -28.48
N ARG A 138 2.95 0.36 -28.84
CA ARG A 138 2.72 1.60 -29.61
C ARG A 138 2.63 1.37 -31.13
N ARG A 139 2.73 0.13 -31.60
CA ARG A 139 2.67 -0.18 -33.05
C ARG A 139 1.26 -0.01 -33.60
N PRO A 140 1.10 0.48 -34.84
CA PRO A 140 -0.21 0.63 -35.46
C PRO A 140 -1.03 -0.67 -35.45
N GLY A 141 -2.24 -0.61 -34.92
CA GLY A 141 -3.15 -1.74 -34.74
C GLY A 141 -2.90 -2.62 -33.52
N LYS A 142 -1.95 -2.27 -32.65
CA LYS A 142 -1.63 -2.94 -31.39
C LYS A 142 -1.85 -2.04 -30.16
N GLU A 143 -2.33 -0.84 -30.31
CA GLU A 143 -2.43 0.17 -29.27
C GLU A 143 -3.35 -0.23 -28.09
N ASN A 144 -4.25 -1.20 -28.33
CA ASN A 144 -5.06 -1.78 -27.25
C ASN A 144 -4.30 -2.78 -26.36
N VAL A 145 -3.06 -3.13 -26.74
CA VAL A 145 -2.26 -4.09 -25.99
C VAL A 145 -1.38 -3.37 -24.97
N TRP A 146 -1.56 -3.73 -23.70
CA TRP A 146 -0.82 -3.18 -22.58
C TRP A 146 -0.25 -4.29 -21.71
N TYR A 147 0.84 -3.99 -21.03
CA TYR A 147 1.46 -4.92 -20.08
C TYR A 147 1.80 -4.17 -18.80
N PHE A 148 1.51 -4.76 -17.64
CA PHE A 148 2.09 -4.30 -16.39
C PHE A 148 2.83 -5.42 -15.66
N GLY A 149 3.89 -5.03 -14.93
CA GLY A 149 4.63 -5.90 -14.03
C GLY A 149 4.23 -5.67 -12.59
N THR A 150 4.45 -6.69 -11.77
CA THR A 150 4.09 -6.69 -10.36
C THR A 150 5.30 -6.90 -9.45
N GLY A 151 5.13 -6.58 -8.16
CA GLY A 151 6.13 -6.75 -7.12
C GLY A 151 6.90 -5.47 -6.80
N GLU A 152 6.95 -5.13 -5.52
CA GLU A 152 7.65 -3.96 -5.02
C GLU A 152 8.90 -4.33 -4.25
N ASN A 153 10.07 -3.93 -4.75
CA ASN A 153 11.32 -3.97 -4.01
C ASN A 153 11.55 -2.62 -3.34
N ARG A 154 11.60 -2.60 -2.02
CA ARG A 154 11.64 -1.38 -1.19
C ARG A 154 13.05 -0.84 -0.94
N GLY A 155 13.95 -0.94 -1.90
CA GLY A 155 15.31 -0.41 -1.78
C GLY A 155 16.26 -1.29 -0.96
N SER A 156 17.47 -0.78 -0.74
CA SER A 156 18.58 -1.52 -0.11
C SER A 156 18.41 -1.79 1.39
N TYR A 157 17.39 -1.21 2.01
CA TYR A 157 17.25 -1.27 3.47
C TYR A 157 16.65 -2.57 4.00
N VAL A 158 16.00 -3.42 3.14
CA VAL A 158 15.28 -4.57 3.69
C VAL A 158 15.10 -5.75 2.78
N ILE A 159 15.65 -6.85 3.23
CA ILE A 159 15.63 -8.15 2.55
C ILE A 159 14.29 -8.90 2.72
N ASN A 160 13.59 -8.73 3.85
CA ASN A 160 12.54 -9.65 4.28
C ASN A 160 11.10 -9.08 4.18
N VAL A 161 10.92 -7.87 3.65
CA VAL A 161 9.60 -7.20 3.58
C VAL A 161 9.25 -6.74 2.16
N SER A 162 9.99 -7.20 1.17
CA SER A 162 9.65 -6.98 -0.23
C SER A 162 8.29 -7.60 -0.53
N MET A 163 7.43 -6.84 -1.18
CA MET A 163 6.12 -7.32 -1.61
C MET A 163 6.29 -8.02 -2.95
N TYR A 164 6.43 -9.33 -2.91
CA TYR A 164 6.55 -10.14 -4.14
C TYR A 164 5.31 -9.95 -5.01
N GLY A 165 5.56 -9.85 -6.31
CA GLY A 165 4.54 -9.79 -7.33
C GLY A 165 4.08 -11.16 -7.80
N ASN A 166 3.25 -11.14 -8.81
CA ASN A 166 2.75 -12.33 -9.50
C ASN A 166 2.94 -12.17 -11.00
N GLY A 167 4.18 -11.91 -11.40
CA GLY A 167 4.57 -11.84 -12.81
C GLY A 167 4.02 -10.65 -13.57
N ILE A 168 3.77 -10.89 -14.87
CA ILE A 168 3.31 -9.91 -15.84
C ILE A 168 1.83 -10.14 -16.15
N TRP A 169 1.08 -9.05 -16.26
CA TRP A 169 -0.31 -9.02 -16.66
C TRP A 169 -0.46 -8.30 -17.99
N LYS A 170 -1.41 -8.74 -18.81
CA LYS A 170 -1.65 -8.22 -20.16
C LYS A 170 -3.10 -7.80 -20.31
N SER A 171 -3.32 -6.66 -20.97
CA SER A 171 -4.61 -6.22 -21.50
C SER A 171 -4.57 -6.25 -23.02
N ILE A 172 -5.71 -6.51 -23.64
CA ILE A 172 -5.91 -6.45 -25.11
C ILE A 172 -7.08 -5.51 -25.47
N ASP A 173 -7.60 -4.79 -24.49
CA ASP A 173 -8.80 -3.94 -24.60
C ASP A 173 -8.54 -2.48 -24.15
N GLY A 174 -7.29 -2.02 -24.20
CA GLY A 174 -6.94 -0.64 -23.84
C GLY A 174 -6.82 -0.42 -22.33
N GLY A 175 -6.47 -1.45 -21.56
CA GLY A 175 -6.31 -1.37 -20.11
C GLY A 175 -7.62 -1.38 -19.32
N LEU A 176 -8.72 -1.85 -19.94
CA LEU A 176 -10.02 -1.99 -19.27
C LEU A 176 -10.13 -3.27 -18.45
N SER A 177 -9.47 -4.34 -18.89
CA SER A 177 -9.35 -5.59 -18.17
C SER A 177 -7.95 -6.21 -18.32
N TRP A 178 -7.60 -7.13 -17.43
CA TRP A 178 -6.25 -7.66 -17.30
C TRP A 178 -6.24 -9.16 -17.03
N ASP A 179 -5.42 -9.88 -17.79
CA ASP A 179 -5.15 -11.31 -17.59
C ASP A 179 -3.68 -11.52 -17.23
N SER A 180 -3.40 -12.40 -16.28
CA SER A 180 -2.02 -12.78 -15.95
C SER A 180 -1.41 -13.62 -17.07
N LEU A 181 -0.12 -13.42 -17.36
CA LEU A 181 0.65 -14.29 -18.25
C LEU A 181 1.14 -15.53 -17.45
N PRO A 182 0.52 -16.73 -17.64
CA PRO A 182 0.76 -17.87 -16.74
C PRO A 182 2.21 -18.33 -16.66
N ILE A 183 3.00 -18.10 -17.73
CA ILE A 183 4.41 -18.51 -17.77
C ILE A 183 5.31 -17.64 -16.88
N THR A 184 4.84 -16.44 -16.50
CA THR A 184 5.57 -15.52 -15.62
C THR A 184 5.11 -15.62 -14.17
N THR A 185 4.01 -16.34 -13.92
CA THR A 185 3.47 -16.57 -12.59
C THR A 185 3.94 -17.93 -12.09
N THR A 186 4.69 -17.98 -11.00
CA THR A 186 5.08 -19.25 -10.42
C THR A 186 3.92 -19.88 -9.65
N ASN A 187 3.58 -21.10 -9.99
CA ASN A 187 2.55 -21.86 -9.27
C ASN A 187 3.08 -22.55 -7.99
N THR A 188 4.35 -22.38 -7.67
CA THR A 188 4.97 -22.97 -6.47
C THR A 188 5.10 -21.91 -5.38
N PRO A 189 4.31 -21.99 -4.32
CA PRO A 189 4.22 -20.94 -3.32
C PRO A 189 5.33 -20.98 -2.25
N THR A 190 6.48 -21.57 -2.49
CA THR A 190 7.41 -21.89 -1.40
C THR A 190 8.76 -21.18 -1.43
N ASN A 191 9.14 -20.48 -2.49
CA ASN A 191 10.43 -19.79 -2.58
C ASN A 191 10.31 -18.51 -3.37
N LEU A 192 11.29 -17.61 -3.22
CA LEU A 192 11.65 -16.61 -4.20
C LEU A 192 12.21 -17.40 -5.39
N ASP A 193 11.37 -18.02 -6.18
CA ASP A 193 11.75 -19.01 -7.20
C ASP A 193 11.41 -18.54 -8.62
N GLY A 194 10.78 -17.37 -8.73
CA GLY A 194 10.44 -16.74 -9.98
C GLY A 194 11.32 -15.54 -10.27
N ASP A 195 11.95 -15.52 -11.42
CA ASP A 195 12.67 -14.35 -11.91
C ASP A 195 11.73 -13.16 -12.11
N PHE A 196 10.41 -13.39 -12.22
CA PHE A 196 9.35 -12.40 -12.39
C PHE A 196 8.64 -11.97 -11.09
N ASP A 197 9.16 -12.33 -9.93
CA ASP A 197 8.61 -11.91 -8.63
C ASP A 197 8.84 -10.42 -8.33
N PHE A 198 9.81 -9.81 -9.01
CA PHE A 198 10.05 -8.37 -9.00
C PHE A 198 10.25 -7.87 -10.40
N MET A 199 9.38 -6.96 -10.82
CA MET A 199 9.47 -6.29 -12.09
C MET A 199 9.91 -4.84 -11.88
N PHE A 200 10.97 -4.41 -12.57
CA PHE A 200 11.46 -3.04 -12.49
C PHE A 200 11.04 -2.22 -13.70
N SER A 201 11.11 -2.81 -14.89
CA SER A 201 10.75 -2.13 -16.13
C SER A 201 10.18 -3.11 -17.15
N LEU A 202 9.26 -2.63 -17.97
CA LEU A 202 8.70 -3.32 -19.14
C LEU A 202 8.72 -2.37 -20.33
N LYS A 203 9.21 -2.82 -21.48
CA LYS A 203 9.23 -2.02 -22.73
C LYS A 203 8.90 -2.89 -23.93
N THR A 204 7.99 -2.38 -24.75
CA THR A 204 7.69 -2.97 -26.06
C THR A 204 8.67 -2.47 -27.10
N ASP A 205 8.94 -3.26 -28.15
CA ASP A 205 9.76 -2.84 -29.29
C ASP A 205 8.87 -2.24 -30.39
N PRO A 206 8.88 -0.92 -30.58
CA PRO A 206 8.03 -0.28 -31.57
C PRO A 206 8.53 -0.47 -33.02
N SER A 207 9.76 -0.94 -33.21
CA SER A 207 10.39 -1.09 -34.52
C SER A 207 10.08 -2.41 -35.21
N ASN A 208 9.56 -3.39 -34.48
CA ASN A 208 9.33 -4.74 -35.02
C ASN A 208 7.89 -4.94 -35.47
N ASP A 209 7.66 -4.86 -36.78
CA ASP A 209 6.32 -5.02 -37.37
C ASP A 209 5.84 -6.49 -37.44
N SER A 210 6.70 -7.46 -37.17
CA SER A 210 6.44 -8.88 -37.41
C SER A 210 6.24 -9.70 -36.15
N LEU A 211 6.89 -9.33 -35.06
CA LEU A 211 6.91 -10.06 -33.79
C LEU A 211 6.39 -9.16 -32.66
N ASP A 212 5.69 -9.75 -31.70
CA ASP A 212 5.21 -9.04 -30.52
C ASP A 212 6.30 -9.04 -29.44
N VAL A 213 7.32 -8.18 -29.64
CA VAL A 213 8.52 -8.12 -28.79
C VAL A 213 8.27 -7.27 -27.57
N VAL A 214 8.55 -7.84 -26.39
CA VAL A 214 8.56 -7.13 -25.11
C VAL A 214 9.81 -7.51 -24.33
N TYR A 215 10.44 -6.52 -23.72
CA TYR A 215 11.54 -6.71 -22.78
C TYR A 215 11.05 -6.54 -21.37
N ALA A 216 11.58 -7.35 -20.46
CA ALA A 216 11.26 -7.33 -19.04
C ALA A 216 12.55 -7.28 -18.22
N ALA A 217 12.71 -6.20 -17.45
CA ALA A 217 13.75 -6.06 -16.46
C ALA A 217 13.24 -6.60 -15.11
N THR A 218 13.85 -7.68 -14.68
CA THR A 218 13.46 -8.40 -13.46
C THR A 218 14.58 -8.35 -12.42
N ARG A 219 14.50 -9.13 -11.37
CA ARG A 219 15.53 -9.17 -10.35
C ARG A 219 16.85 -9.75 -10.88
N GLY A 220 17.74 -8.88 -11.36
CA GLY A 220 19.08 -9.23 -11.84
C GLY A 220 19.13 -9.82 -13.24
N ASP A 221 18.01 -9.88 -13.96
CA ASP A 221 17.89 -10.47 -15.27
C ASP A 221 17.14 -9.59 -16.24
N ILE A 222 17.46 -9.71 -17.53
CA ILE A 222 16.72 -9.14 -18.66
C ILE A 222 16.13 -10.26 -19.48
N TYR A 223 14.81 -10.25 -19.65
CA TYR A 223 14.07 -11.21 -20.46
C TYR A 223 13.52 -10.54 -21.72
N ARG A 224 13.30 -11.36 -22.75
CA ARG A 224 12.69 -10.96 -24.01
C ARG A 224 11.68 -12.01 -24.47
N THR A 225 10.52 -11.57 -24.92
CA THR A 225 9.53 -12.36 -25.66
C THR A 225 9.46 -11.91 -27.12
N GLU A 226 9.06 -12.79 -28.02
CA GLU A 226 8.78 -12.51 -29.44
C GLU A 226 7.31 -12.79 -29.81
N ASP A 227 6.53 -13.29 -28.86
CA ASP A 227 5.17 -13.79 -29.04
C ASP A 227 4.15 -13.14 -28.09
N GLY A 228 4.48 -11.93 -27.61
CA GLY A 228 3.58 -11.14 -26.77
C GLY A 228 3.38 -11.73 -25.37
N GLY A 229 4.38 -12.46 -24.87
CA GLY A 229 4.43 -12.97 -23.51
C GLY A 229 4.08 -14.44 -23.33
N ASN A 230 3.81 -15.20 -24.42
CA ASN A 230 3.53 -16.63 -24.32
C ASN A 230 4.80 -17.45 -24.03
N SER A 231 5.97 -16.93 -24.44
CA SER A 231 7.28 -17.50 -24.09
C SER A 231 8.29 -16.38 -23.80
N TRP A 232 9.25 -16.65 -22.93
CA TRP A 232 10.29 -15.71 -22.54
C TRP A 232 11.68 -16.35 -22.59
N SER A 233 12.64 -15.61 -23.11
CA SER A 233 14.05 -16.02 -23.14
C SER A 233 14.90 -15.03 -22.36
N LYS A 234 15.77 -15.54 -21.48
CA LYS A 234 16.74 -14.73 -20.74
C LYS A 234 17.82 -14.24 -21.72
N GLN A 235 18.03 -12.93 -21.74
CA GLN A 235 19.03 -12.29 -22.60
C GLN A 235 20.31 -11.97 -21.85
N LEU A 236 20.18 -11.46 -20.64
CA LEU A 236 21.27 -11.11 -19.74
C LEU A 236 20.93 -11.58 -18.33
N GLY A 237 21.94 -11.83 -17.50
CA GLY A 237 21.77 -12.26 -16.11
C GLY A 237 22.27 -13.68 -15.85
N GLY A 238 21.97 -14.21 -14.69
CA GLY A 238 22.46 -15.53 -14.26
C GLY A 238 21.79 -16.00 -12.98
N PRO A 239 22.33 -17.05 -12.33
CA PRO A 239 21.77 -17.52 -11.06
C PRO A 239 21.90 -16.43 -10.00
N ASN A 240 20.75 -15.95 -9.52
CA ASN A 240 20.66 -14.84 -8.60
C ASN A 240 20.49 -15.35 -7.16
N SER A 241 21.40 -14.92 -6.27
CA SER A 241 21.39 -15.32 -4.86
C SER A 241 21.10 -14.20 -3.87
N ASN A 242 20.99 -12.93 -4.35
CA ASN A 242 20.84 -11.75 -3.51
C ASN A 242 19.55 -10.96 -3.83
N TYR A 243 19.00 -10.29 -2.84
CA TYR A 243 17.75 -9.51 -2.94
C TYR A 243 17.93 -8.13 -3.58
N TYR A 244 19.13 -7.55 -3.55
CA TYR A 244 19.45 -6.20 -4.05
C TYR A 244 19.99 -6.25 -5.47
N GLN A 245 19.18 -6.73 -6.40
CA GLN A 245 19.55 -6.92 -7.79
C GLN A 245 18.61 -6.15 -8.67
N TYR A 246 18.98 -4.90 -8.96
CA TYR A 246 18.18 -3.99 -9.78
C TYR A 246 18.59 -4.12 -11.23
N THR A 247 17.62 -3.95 -12.10
CA THR A 247 17.77 -3.88 -13.54
C THR A 247 16.87 -2.80 -14.11
N ASP A 248 17.22 -2.29 -15.28
CA ASP A 248 16.35 -1.45 -16.07
C ASP A 248 16.53 -1.76 -17.56
N VAL A 249 15.53 -1.46 -18.39
CA VAL A 249 15.57 -1.63 -19.83
C VAL A 249 14.84 -0.49 -20.52
N GLU A 250 15.44 0.05 -21.59
CA GLU A 250 14.86 1.03 -22.49
C GLU A 250 15.02 0.63 -23.94
N VAL A 251 13.99 0.91 -24.75
CA VAL A 251 13.97 0.59 -26.18
C VAL A 251 13.72 1.86 -26.97
N THR A 252 14.61 2.15 -27.91
CA THR A 252 14.51 3.30 -28.80
C THR A 252 13.47 3.07 -29.90
N SER A 253 13.06 4.14 -30.60
CA SER A 253 12.09 4.06 -31.70
C SER A 253 12.54 3.16 -32.86
N ASN A 254 13.84 2.97 -33.04
CA ASN A 254 14.45 2.12 -34.06
C ASN A 254 14.91 0.75 -33.53
N GLY A 255 14.48 0.34 -32.34
CA GLY A 255 14.70 -1.00 -31.77
C GLY A 255 16.07 -1.22 -31.13
N VAL A 256 16.85 -0.16 -30.92
CA VAL A 256 18.08 -0.28 -30.10
C VAL A 256 17.67 -0.39 -28.63
N VAL A 257 18.25 -1.38 -27.95
CA VAL A 257 17.94 -1.66 -26.55
C VAL A 257 19.12 -1.31 -25.66
N TYR A 258 18.86 -0.60 -24.60
CA TYR A 258 19.78 -0.39 -23.50
C TYR A 258 19.28 -1.14 -22.27
N ALA A 259 20.19 -1.74 -21.51
CA ALA A 259 19.89 -2.43 -20.27
C ALA A 259 20.94 -2.16 -19.20
N THR A 260 20.51 -2.13 -17.94
CA THR A 260 21.39 -1.98 -16.78
C THR A 260 21.18 -3.12 -15.81
N ILE A 261 22.27 -3.59 -15.18
CA ILE A 261 22.25 -4.65 -14.18
C ILE A 261 23.20 -4.28 -13.06
N SER A 262 22.73 -4.35 -11.80
CA SER A 262 23.49 -4.05 -10.58
C SER A 262 24.83 -4.74 -10.50
N SER A 263 25.82 -4.10 -9.84
CA SER A 263 27.21 -4.59 -9.76
C SER A 263 27.40 -5.96 -9.08
N ASN A 264 26.41 -6.40 -8.30
CA ASN A 264 26.43 -7.68 -7.59
C ASN A 264 25.78 -8.84 -8.37
N CYS A 265 25.45 -8.64 -9.63
CA CYS A 265 24.87 -9.64 -10.51
C CYS A 265 25.92 -10.27 -11.44
N VAL A 266 25.57 -11.38 -12.10
CA VAL A 266 26.47 -12.13 -13.01
C VAL A 266 26.85 -11.27 -14.21
N ASP A 267 25.88 -10.76 -14.96
CA ASP A 267 26.10 -9.90 -16.13
C ASP A 267 25.96 -8.41 -15.74
N ASN A 268 26.67 -8.01 -14.65
CA ASN A 268 26.60 -6.61 -14.23
C ASN A 268 27.12 -5.65 -15.30
N GLY A 269 26.56 -4.44 -15.34
CA GLY A 269 27.02 -3.42 -16.28
C GLY A 269 25.91 -2.62 -16.92
N ILE A 270 26.31 -1.85 -17.94
CA ILE A 270 25.45 -1.11 -18.86
C ILE A 270 25.62 -1.75 -20.24
N TRP A 271 24.53 -2.22 -20.80
CA TRP A 271 24.51 -3.02 -22.00
C TRP A 271 23.75 -2.31 -23.12
N ARG A 272 24.18 -2.53 -24.36
CA ARG A 272 23.55 -2.06 -25.59
C ARG A 272 23.37 -3.22 -26.56
N SER A 273 22.21 -3.29 -27.20
CA SER A 273 21.95 -4.21 -28.32
C SER A 273 21.28 -3.46 -29.47
N SER A 274 21.64 -3.76 -30.69
CA SER A 274 20.99 -3.24 -31.91
C SER A 274 19.97 -4.19 -32.50
N ASP A 275 19.85 -5.40 -31.98
CA ASP A 275 18.98 -6.48 -32.47
C ASP A 275 18.19 -7.18 -31.35
N GLY A 276 18.38 -6.75 -30.11
CA GLY A 276 17.79 -7.34 -28.93
C GLY A 276 18.28 -8.75 -28.55
N GLN A 277 19.28 -9.27 -29.25
CA GLN A 277 19.85 -10.62 -29.07
C GLN A 277 21.35 -10.59 -28.81
N THR A 278 22.07 -9.70 -29.51
CA THR A 278 23.52 -9.55 -29.39
C THR A 278 23.84 -8.36 -28.50
N TRP A 279 24.33 -8.62 -27.30
CA TRP A 279 24.57 -7.59 -26.29
C TRP A 279 26.04 -7.22 -26.17
N LYS A 280 26.31 -5.93 -26.01
CA LYS A 280 27.64 -5.37 -25.82
C LYS A 280 27.67 -4.56 -24.53
N ASN A 281 28.58 -4.91 -23.64
CA ASN A 281 28.82 -4.11 -22.43
C ASN A 281 29.53 -2.82 -22.83
N ILE A 282 28.86 -1.68 -22.63
CA ILE A 282 29.36 -0.34 -22.96
C ILE A 282 29.82 0.43 -21.73
N LEU A 283 29.87 -0.20 -20.54
CA LEU A 283 30.28 0.41 -19.29
C LEU A 283 31.68 1.05 -19.42
N PRO A 284 31.88 2.34 -19.08
CA PRO A 284 33.20 2.96 -19.19
C PRO A 284 34.11 2.45 -18.08
N THR A 285 35.41 2.37 -18.35
CA THR A 285 36.42 1.83 -17.43
C THR A 285 36.55 2.59 -16.11
N ASN A 286 36.10 3.84 -16.06
CA ASN A 286 36.08 4.68 -14.87
C ASN A 286 34.71 4.73 -14.17
N PHE A 287 33.75 3.90 -14.59
CA PHE A 287 32.49 3.75 -13.84
C PHE A 287 32.78 3.11 -12.48
N PRO A 288 32.05 3.51 -11.41
CA PRO A 288 32.28 2.95 -10.08
C PRO A 288 32.11 1.42 -10.07
N PRO A 289 32.99 0.68 -9.39
CA PRO A 289 32.92 -0.78 -9.37
C PRO A 289 31.80 -1.34 -8.51
N GLY A 290 31.24 -0.52 -7.58
CA GLY A 290 30.11 -0.87 -6.70
C GLY A 290 28.96 0.08 -6.93
N TYR A 291 27.83 -0.42 -7.39
CA TYR A 291 26.58 0.34 -7.59
C TYR A 291 25.38 -0.60 -7.43
N SER A 292 24.27 -0.05 -7.01
CA SER A 292 23.01 -0.78 -6.89
C SER A 292 22.12 -0.53 -8.11
N ARG A 293 21.15 0.40 -8.03
CA ARG A 293 20.22 0.72 -9.11
C ARG A 293 20.85 1.69 -10.11
N VAL A 294 20.62 1.46 -11.40
CA VAL A 294 21.00 2.36 -12.49
C VAL A 294 19.79 2.53 -13.40
N GLU A 295 19.27 3.76 -13.50
CA GLU A 295 18.14 4.11 -14.36
C GLU A 295 18.61 4.72 -15.67
N ILE A 296 17.83 4.52 -16.73
CA ILE A 296 18.14 4.87 -18.10
C ILE A 296 17.21 6.00 -18.57
N GLY A 297 17.77 7.11 -19.07
CA GLY A 297 17.01 8.18 -19.70
C GLY A 297 17.47 8.40 -21.14
N VAL A 298 16.77 7.82 -22.10
CA VAL A 298 17.01 8.06 -23.55
C VAL A 298 16.46 9.43 -23.94
N SER A 299 17.22 10.20 -24.71
CA SER A 299 16.74 11.48 -25.26
C SER A 299 15.83 11.24 -26.44
N PRO A 300 14.53 11.59 -26.40
CA PRO A 300 13.60 11.27 -27.49
C PRO A 300 13.92 12.01 -28.80
N SER A 301 14.45 13.24 -28.72
CA SER A 301 14.83 14.02 -29.92
C SER A 301 16.16 13.58 -30.52
N ASN A 302 16.99 12.86 -29.78
CA ASN A 302 18.27 12.29 -30.26
C ASN A 302 18.59 11.01 -29.48
N GLU A 303 18.04 9.89 -29.90
CA GLU A 303 18.18 8.59 -29.22
C GLU A 303 19.63 8.04 -29.18
N ASN A 304 20.59 8.74 -29.84
CA ASN A 304 22.01 8.46 -29.65
C ASN A 304 22.56 9.05 -28.33
N VAL A 305 21.78 9.87 -27.62
CA VAL A 305 22.14 10.46 -26.32
C VAL A 305 21.33 9.76 -25.24
N VAL A 306 22.02 9.17 -24.27
CA VAL A 306 21.42 8.45 -23.15
C VAL A 306 22.07 8.89 -21.85
N TYR A 307 21.25 9.15 -20.86
CA TYR A 307 21.70 9.43 -19.49
C TYR A 307 21.52 8.20 -18.61
N PHE A 308 22.46 8.02 -17.68
CA PHE A 308 22.42 6.95 -16.69
C PHE A 308 22.63 7.57 -15.31
N ILE A 309 21.71 7.37 -14.39
CA ILE A 309 21.86 7.77 -12.99
C ILE A 309 22.01 6.50 -12.14
N ALA A 310 23.08 6.43 -11.34
CA ALA A 310 23.38 5.27 -10.52
C ALA A 310 23.40 5.64 -9.04
N ALA A 311 22.66 4.89 -8.22
CA ALA A 311 22.62 5.03 -6.78
C ALA A 311 23.55 4.06 -6.06
N GLU A 312 23.85 4.38 -4.77
CA GLU A 312 24.70 3.59 -3.89
C GLU A 312 26.09 3.29 -4.48
N THR A 313 26.63 4.25 -5.23
CA THR A 313 27.95 4.15 -5.87
C THR A 313 29.05 4.37 -4.85
N THR A 314 29.47 3.32 -4.16
CA THR A 314 30.36 3.38 -2.99
C THR A 314 31.62 4.19 -3.24
N GLY A 315 31.72 5.35 -2.60
CA GLY A 315 32.91 6.22 -2.65
C GLY A 315 33.10 6.95 -3.98
N TYR A 316 32.10 6.98 -4.86
CA TYR A 316 32.19 7.63 -6.16
C TYR A 316 30.97 8.48 -6.49
N GLY A 317 31.17 9.56 -7.21
CA GLY A 317 30.13 10.50 -7.61
C GLY A 317 29.91 11.59 -6.56
N GLN A 318 28.67 12.06 -6.45
CA GLN A 318 28.29 13.08 -5.49
C GLN A 318 27.86 12.44 -4.17
N TYR A 319 28.55 12.85 -3.11
CA TYR A 319 28.19 12.49 -1.74
C TYR A 319 27.11 13.45 -1.24
N THR A 320 25.98 12.94 -0.81
CA THR A 320 24.92 13.69 -0.17
C THR A 320 24.65 13.14 1.23
N GLN A 321 24.55 14.06 2.19
CA GLN A 321 24.08 13.70 3.52
C GLN A 321 22.56 13.68 3.50
N THR A 322 22.00 12.53 3.84
CA THR A 322 20.55 12.40 3.96
C THR A 322 20.06 12.98 5.28
N PHE A 323 18.81 13.36 5.35
CA PHE A 323 18.21 13.87 6.58
C PHE A 323 18.00 12.81 7.67
N PHE A 324 18.33 11.54 7.41
CA PHE A 324 18.33 10.43 8.38
C PHE A 324 19.68 10.19 9.08
N ASN A 325 20.60 11.14 9.07
CA ASN A 325 22.00 10.96 9.46
C ASN A 325 22.73 9.86 8.66
N GLY A 326 22.15 9.46 7.52
CA GLY A 326 22.78 8.61 6.54
C GLY A 326 23.51 9.42 5.50
N SER A 327 24.17 8.71 4.61
CA SER A 327 24.82 9.29 3.45
C SER A 327 24.66 8.37 2.26
N THR A 328 24.53 8.98 1.09
CA THR A 328 24.46 8.22 -0.17
C THR A 328 25.44 8.78 -1.18
N TRP A 329 25.91 7.93 -2.04
CA TRP A 329 26.72 8.29 -3.19
C TRP A 329 25.88 8.08 -4.45
N THR A 330 25.87 9.08 -5.33
CA THR A 330 25.12 9.01 -6.59
C THR A 330 26.00 9.50 -7.72
N SER A 331 25.96 8.83 -8.86
CA SER A 331 26.68 9.23 -10.07
C SER A 331 25.73 9.43 -11.25
N LEU A 332 26.02 10.40 -12.10
CA LEU A 332 25.27 10.73 -13.29
C LEU A 332 26.19 10.73 -14.50
N TRP A 333 25.81 10.02 -15.55
CA TRP A 333 26.61 9.79 -16.73
C TRP A 333 25.82 10.09 -17.99
N LYS A 334 26.48 10.71 -18.99
CA LYS A 334 25.95 10.88 -20.34
C LYS A 334 26.72 9.99 -21.30
N TYR A 335 26.00 9.18 -22.06
CA TYR A 335 26.54 8.38 -23.14
C TYR A 335 26.06 8.92 -24.49
N GLU A 336 26.97 9.02 -25.48
CA GLU A 336 26.64 9.39 -26.84
C GLU A 336 27.15 8.28 -27.77
N TYR A 337 26.19 7.61 -28.44
CA TYR A 337 26.52 6.63 -29.48
C TYR A 337 27.08 7.33 -30.71
N LEU A 338 28.21 6.87 -31.19
CA LEU A 338 28.93 7.45 -32.35
C LEU A 338 28.95 6.48 -33.54
N SER A 339 29.22 5.20 -33.30
CA SER A 339 29.35 4.21 -34.39
C SER A 339 29.50 2.76 -33.89
N GLY A 340 29.34 1.82 -34.81
CA GLY A 340 29.64 0.39 -34.59
C GLY A 340 28.71 -0.25 -33.54
N ASP A 341 29.30 -0.95 -32.59
CA ASP A 341 28.56 -1.58 -31.49
C ASP A 341 28.43 -0.66 -30.25
N GLY A 342 28.99 0.55 -30.32
CA GLY A 342 28.95 1.55 -29.24
C GLY A 342 30.02 1.41 -28.18
N THR A 343 30.93 0.44 -28.33
CA THR A 343 32.07 0.24 -27.42
C THR A 343 33.30 1.06 -27.80
N GLY A 344 34.14 1.40 -26.82
CA GLY A 344 35.42 2.13 -27.06
C GLY A 344 35.20 3.45 -27.80
N ALA A 345 35.84 3.63 -28.98
CA ALA A 345 35.68 4.82 -29.80
C ALA A 345 34.27 4.93 -30.47
N GLY A 346 33.47 3.88 -30.43
CA GLY A 346 32.08 3.87 -30.90
C GLY A 346 31.08 4.52 -29.97
N GLY A 347 31.51 4.88 -28.75
CA GLY A 347 30.69 5.59 -27.77
C GLY A 347 31.53 6.65 -27.03
N ARG A 348 30.89 7.71 -26.62
CA ARG A 348 31.51 8.79 -25.81
C ARG A 348 30.79 8.89 -24.47
N TRP A 349 31.56 8.76 -23.39
CA TRP A 349 31.06 8.93 -22.04
C TRP A 349 31.49 10.26 -21.43
N THR A 350 30.58 10.90 -20.71
CA THR A 350 30.82 12.12 -19.92
C THR A 350 30.33 11.89 -18.50
N ASP A 351 31.22 12.05 -17.52
CA ASP A 351 30.86 12.02 -16.10
C ASP A 351 30.33 13.39 -15.69
N LEU A 352 29.08 13.43 -15.22
CA LEU A 352 28.35 14.61 -14.78
C LEU A 352 28.10 14.60 -13.27
N SER A 353 28.63 13.63 -12.56
CA SER A 353 28.32 13.35 -11.16
C SER A 353 28.60 14.52 -10.22
N ALA A 354 29.65 15.30 -10.48
CA ALA A 354 30.00 16.47 -9.65
C ALA A 354 28.97 17.60 -9.67
N ASN A 355 28.02 17.57 -10.61
CA ASN A 355 26.99 18.59 -10.79
C ASN A 355 25.62 18.18 -10.21
N ILE A 356 25.54 16.98 -9.59
CA ILE A 356 24.34 16.56 -8.85
C ILE A 356 24.19 17.50 -7.63
N PRO A 357 22.98 18.01 -7.32
CA PRO A 357 22.75 18.93 -6.20
C PRO A 357 23.07 18.30 -4.83
N ALA A 358 24.05 18.88 -4.12
CA ALA A 358 24.56 18.33 -2.85
C ALA A 358 24.93 19.36 -1.78
N ASN A 359 24.91 20.64 -2.11
CA ASN A 359 25.44 21.73 -1.25
C ASN A 359 24.36 22.72 -0.81
N TYR A 360 23.15 22.23 -0.57
CA TYR A 360 22.05 23.07 -0.10
C TYR A 360 22.09 23.22 1.41
N PRO A 361 21.63 24.37 1.95
CA PRO A 361 21.68 24.65 3.39
C PRO A 361 20.89 23.65 4.25
N ALA A 362 19.78 23.14 3.72
CA ALA A 362 19.02 22.07 4.34
C ALA A 362 19.37 20.74 3.67
N SER A 363 19.65 19.71 4.48
CA SER A 363 20.07 18.39 3.95
C SER A 363 19.00 17.73 3.10
N PHE A 364 17.72 18.02 3.34
CA PHE A 364 16.62 17.48 2.55
C PHE A 364 16.38 18.20 1.20
N ASP A 365 17.02 19.34 0.97
CA ASP A 365 17.05 19.97 -0.35
C ASP A 365 18.15 19.38 -1.25
N ASN A 366 18.99 18.49 -0.75
CA ASN A 366 19.97 17.78 -1.57
C ASN A 366 19.32 16.62 -2.34
N PHE A 367 19.97 16.19 -3.43
CA PHE A 367 19.54 14.97 -4.12
C PHE A 367 19.72 13.74 -3.21
N ASN A 368 18.71 12.90 -3.11
CA ASN A 368 18.71 11.70 -2.28
C ASN A 368 17.90 10.58 -2.96
N ALA A 369 18.57 9.45 -3.25
CA ALA A 369 17.95 8.28 -3.87
C ALA A 369 17.28 7.32 -2.86
N GLN A 370 17.20 7.68 -1.58
CA GLN A 370 16.58 6.91 -0.50
C GLN A 370 16.93 5.41 -0.54
N GLY A 371 18.24 5.11 -0.58
CA GLY A 371 18.70 3.72 -0.64
C GLY A 371 18.28 2.98 -1.90
N SER A 372 18.35 3.64 -3.05
CA SER A 372 17.96 3.13 -4.38
C SER A 372 16.45 2.94 -4.59
N TYR A 373 15.62 3.39 -3.67
CA TYR A 373 14.17 3.27 -3.81
C TYR A 373 13.59 4.31 -4.78
N ASP A 374 13.96 5.59 -4.59
CA ASP A 374 13.55 6.73 -5.41
C ASP A 374 14.70 7.07 -6.36
N LEU A 375 14.56 6.71 -7.60
CA LEU A 375 15.57 7.01 -8.61
C LEU A 375 14.93 7.05 -9.99
N LEU A 376 15.10 8.16 -10.69
CA LEU A 376 14.75 8.32 -12.09
C LEU A 376 15.64 9.34 -12.81
N VAL A 377 15.76 9.22 -14.12
CA VAL A 377 16.30 10.24 -15.01
C VAL A 377 15.43 10.34 -16.27
N SER A 378 15.02 11.54 -16.62
CA SER A 378 14.18 11.82 -17.78
C SER A 378 14.76 12.96 -18.61
N VAL A 379 14.76 12.80 -19.93
CA VAL A 379 15.20 13.82 -20.87
C VAL A 379 13.98 14.40 -21.59
N HIS A 380 13.92 15.73 -21.68
CA HIS A 380 12.80 16.40 -22.34
C HIS A 380 12.67 15.97 -23.82
N PRO A 381 11.45 15.82 -24.34
CA PRO A 381 11.23 15.28 -25.67
C PRO A 381 11.90 16.06 -26.81
N THR A 382 11.98 17.37 -26.73
CA THR A 382 12.51 18.25 -27.79
C THR A 382 13.79 18.98 -27.43
N ASP A 383 14.19 19.00 -26.14
CA ASP A 383 15.42 19.63 -25.67
C ASP A 383 16.34 18.62 -24.95
N THR A 384 17.40 18.20 -25.62
CA THR A 384 18.39 17.25 -25.08
C THR A 384 19.16 17.77 -23.84
N ASN A 385 19.09 19.08 -23.56
CA ASN A 385 19.77 19.72 -22.45
C ASN A 385 18.84 19.91 -21.23
N LEU A 386 17.52 19.82 -21.41
CA LEU A 386 16.60 19.78 -20.30
C LEU A 386 16.52 18.37 -19.76
N VAL A 387 17.18 18.14 -18.63
CA VAL A 387 17.24 16.83 -17.99
C VAL A 387 16.70 16.94 -16.56
N ILE A 388 15.85 16.01 -16.19
CA ILE A 388 15.30 15.90 -14.84
C ILE A 388 15.86 14.65 -14.18
N ILE A 389 16.33 14.77 -12.94
CA ILE A 389 16.65 13.64 -12.07
C ILE A 389 15.72 13.67 -10.86
N GLY A 390 15.26 12.51 -10.47
CA GLY A 390 14.37 12.31 -9.32
C GLY A 390 14.96 11.33 -8.32
N GLY A 391 14.80 11.70 -7.08
CA GLY A 391 15.02 10.93 -5.88
C GLY A 391 13.87 11.25 -4.93
N THR A 392 14.15 11.59 -3.67
CA THR A 392 13.12 12.18 -2.81
C THR A 392 12.60 13.51 -3.38
N ASN A 393 13.45 14.23 -4.12
CA ASN A 393 13.11 15.49 -4.79
C ASN A 393 13.25 15.38 -6.31
N LEU A 394 12.53 16.25 -7.04
CA LEU A 394 12.76 16.49 -8.46
C LEU A 394 13.72 17.66 -8.68
N TRP A 395 14.75 17.40 -9.46
CA TRP A 395 15.75 18.38 -9.88
C TRP A 395 15.79 18.50 -11.40
N ARG A 396 15.68 19.71 -11.89
CA ARG A 396 15.76 20.04 -13.32
C ARG A 396 17.09 20.73 -13.62
N SER A 397 17.78 20.29 -14.68
CA SER A 397 18.88 20.99 -15.30
C SER A 397 18.47 21.50 -16.67
N THR A 398 18.90 22.71 -17.04
CA THR A 398 18.68 23.29 -18.37
C THR A 398 19.91 23.22 -19.27
N ASP A 399 20.99 22.62 -18.80
CA ASP A 399 22.22 22.37 -19.57
C ASP A 399 22.71 20.92 -19.54
N GLY A 400 21.80 19.99 -19.21
CA GLY A 400 22.12 18.56 -19.12
C GLY A 400 23.09 18.23 -18.00
N PHE A 401 23.05 18.95 -16.90
CA PHE A 401 23.98 18.84 -15.78
C PHE A 401 25.46 19.05 -16.16
N THR A 402 25.74 19.81 -17.21
CA THR A 402 27.14 20.14 -17.57
C THR A 402 27.74 21.14 -16.61
N THR A 403 26.93 21.92 -15.90
CA THR A 403 27.34 22.78 -14.80
C THR A 403 26.41 22.68 -13.59
N PRO A 404 26.88 22.96 -12.37
CA PRO A 404 26.02 22.92 -11.18
C PRO A 404 25.06 24.12 -11.07
N ASN A 405 25.28 25.21 -11.88
CA ASN A 405 24.60 26.48 -11.72
C ASN A 405 23.24 26.56 -12.44
N ASN A 406 22.98 25.65 -13.37
CA ASN A 406 21.76 25.62 -14.19
C ASN A 406 20.77 24.56 -13.68
N THR A 407 20.80 24.30 -12.39
CA THR A 407 19.92 23.34 -11.71
C THR A 407 18.92 24.03 -10.80
N SER A 408 17.71 23.51 -10.72
CA SER A 408 16.66 24.00 -9.83
C SER A 408 15.83 22.83 -9.29
N ILE A 409 15.41 22.95 -8.01
CA ILE A 409 14.43 22.07 -7.43
C ILE A 409 13.06 22.44 -7.98
N ILE A 410 12.31 21.45 -8.45
CA ILE A 410 10.98 21.66 -9.05
C ILE A 410 9.87 20.85 -8.36
N GLY A 411 10.20 20.01 -7.38
CA GLY A 411 9.24 19.21 -6.63
C GLY A 411 9.89 18.42 -5.49
N GLY A 412 9.10 17.87 -4.61
CA GLY A 412 9.55 17.08 -3.46
C GLY A 412 9.59 17.89 -2.16
N TYR A 413 10.60 17.67 -1.32
CA TYR A 413 10.79 18.45 -0.09
C TYR A 413 11.36 19.85 -0.41
N LEU A 414 10.94 20.85 0.36
CA LEU A 414 11.44 22.22 0.22
C LEU A 414 11.54 22.90 1.59
N ALA A 415 12.75 23.36 1.95
CA ALA A 415 12.97 24.09 3.18
C ALA A 415 12.16 25.40 3.23
N GLY A 416 11.49 25.63 4.36
CA GLY A 416 10.71 26.86 4.57
C GLY A 416 9.42 26.96 3.78
N SER A 417 8.94 25.87 3.15
CA SER A 417 7.64 25.86 2.51
C SER A 417 6.52 26.01 3.54
N LYS A 418 5.34 26.45 3.09
CA LYS A 418 4.17 26.66 3.95
C LYS A 418 3.35 25.39 4.17
N GLU A 419 3.59 24.35 3.38
CA GLU A 419 2.92 23.08 3.53
C GLU A 419 3.62 22.22 4.57
N GLY A 420 2.91 21.86 5.62
CA GLY A 420 3.39 21.09 6.76
C GLY A 420 3.67 21.92 8.02
N HIS A 421 3.72 21.27 9.17
CA HIS A 421 4.07 21.90 10.44
C HIS A 421 5.52 21.59 10.80
N GLY A 422 6.30 22.64 11.01
CA GLY A 422 7.72 22.54 11.36
C GLY A 422 8.64 23.22 10.32
N ASN A 423 9.94 22.85 10.34
CA ASN A 423 10.93 23.45 9.44
C ASN A 423 11.01 22.74 8.07
N TRP A 424 10.14 21.82 7.82
CA TRP A 424 10.11 21.04 6.60
C TRP A 424 8.69 20.95 6.07
N GLY A 425 8.58 21.24 4.83
CA GLY A 425 7.38 21.14 4.05
C GLY A 425 7.70 20.51 2.72
N SER A 426 6.66 20.16 1.99
CA SER A 426 6.76 19.81 0.59
C SER A 426 6.70 21.04 -0.29
N TYR A 427 7.20 20.90 -1.51
CA TYR A 427 6.97 21.84 -2.59
C TYR A 427 5.47 22.02 -2.79
N GLU A 428 5.00 23.23 -3.02
CA GLU A 428 3.57 23.53 -3.07
C GLU A 428 2.83 22.64 -4.06
N ASN A 429 1.77 21.98 -3.60
CA ASN A 429 0.96 21.00 -4.36
C ASN A 429 1.78 19.87 -5.02
N HIS A 430 2.87 19.44 -4.40
CA HIS A 430 3.66 18.32 -4.89
C HIS A 430 4.11 17.41 -3.75
N HIS A 431 4.42 16.15 -4.06
CA HIS A 431 4.82 15.17 -3.06
C HIS A 431 6.27 14.72 -3.29
N PRO A 432 7.03 14.37 -2.24
CA PRO A 432 8.33 13.71 -2.34
C PRO A 432 8.27 12.30 -2.96
N ASP A 433 9.45 11.70 -3.10
CA ASP A 433 9.68 10.30 -3.47
C ASP A 433 9.20 9.97 -4.90
N GLN A 434 10.10 10.25 -5.86
CA GLN A 434 9.75 10.31 -7.29
C GLN A 434 9.95 8.97 -8.00
N HIS A 435 8.99 8.60 -8.88
CA HIS A 435 9.00 7.31 -9.55
C HIS A 435 8.89 7.36 -11.07
N GLU A 436 8.07 8.26 -11.63
CA GLU A 436 7.81 8.27 -13.07
C GLU A 436 7.55 9.69 -13.59
N ILE A 437 7.96 9.95 -14.84
CA ILE A 437 7.72 11.21 -15.54
C ILE A 437 7.20 10.93 -16.96
N LEU A 438 6.14 11.64 -17.34
CA LEU A 438 5.59 11.65 -18.69
C LEU A 438 5.49 13.09 -19.19
N TYR A 439 5.69 13.29 -20.51
CA TYR A 439 5.41 14.54 -21.21
C TYR A 439 4.22 14.35 -22.15
N LEU A 440 3.38 15.41 -22.29
CA LEU A 440 2.27 15.33 -23.25
C LEU A 440 2.80 15.46 -24.69
N PRO A 441 2.40 14.58 -25.61
CA PRO A 441 2.82 14.65 -27.01
C PRO A 441 2.38 15.93 -27.73
N SER A 442 1.24 16.52 -27.36
CA SER A 442 0.71 17.76 -27.98
C SER A 442 1.38 19.04 -27.44
N ASP A 443 1.93 19.00 -26.23
CA ASP A 443 2.62 20.14 -25.59
C ASP A 443 3.65 19.61 -24.59
N ASP A 444 4.89 19.54 -25.00
CA ASP A 444 6.01 19.02 -24.21
C ASP A 444 6.43 19.92 -23.04
N ASN A 445 5.84 21.13 -22.90
CA ASN A 445 5.97 21.91 -21.66
C ASN A 445 5.18 21.26 -20.53
N VAL A 446 4.15 20.50 -20.85
CA VAL A 446 3.29 19.82 -19.87
C VAL A 446 3.91 18.50 -19.46
N MET A 447 4.09 18.35 -18.14
CA MET A 447 4.68 17.14 -17.56
C MET A 447 3.75 16.55 -16.50
N ILE A 448 3.64 15.22 -16.49
CA ILE A 448 2.95 14.46 -15.44
C ILE A 448 4.00 13.69 -14.64
N ASN A 449 3.85 13.68 -13.33
CA ASN A 449 4.75 12.98 -12.41
C ASN A 449 3.97 12.02 -11.51
N GLY A 450 4.50 10.81 -11.32
CA GLY A 450 4.07 9.83 -10.33
C GLY A 450 5.05 9.78 -9.16
N ASN A 451 4.51 9.82 -7.93
CA ASN A 451 5.28 9.80 -6.69
C ASN A 451 4.51 9.13 -5.54
N ASP A 452 5.03 9.13 -4.31
CA ASP A 452 4.36 8.49 -3.16
C ASP A 452 3.06 9.18 -2.71
N GLY A 453 2.77 10.38 -3.22
CA GLY A 453 1.51 11.11 -3.01
C GLY A 453 0.49 10.97 -4.14
N GLY A 454 0.81 10.22 -5.20
CA GLY A 454 -0.10 10.00 -6.33
C GLY A 454 0.40 10.56 -7.65
N VAL A 455 -0.51 11.20 -8.39
CA VAL A 455 -0.26 11.75 -9.74
C VAL A 455 -0.41 13.27 -9.74
N TYR A 456 0.58 13.94 -10.33
CA TYR A 456 0.63 15.40 -10.38
C TYR A 456 0.97 15.87 -11.81
N LYS A 457 0.50 17.06 -12.17
CA LYS A 457 0.71 17.66 -13.50
C LYS A 457 1.20 19.08 -13.38
N THR A 458 2.20 19.46 -14.17
CA THR A 458 2.53 20.88 -14.42
C THR A 458 2.22 21.26 -15.85
N LEU A 459 1.76 22.48 -16.05
CA LEU A 459 1.49 23.03 -17.39
C LEU A 459 2.73 23.64 -18.03
N ASN A 460 3.81 23.83 -17.27
CA ASN A 460 5.04 24.40 -17.82
C ASN A 460 6.25 24.03 -16.95
N VAL A 461 6.98 23.01 -17.41
CA VAL A 461 8.21 22.54 -16.77
C VAL A 461 9.37 23.53 -16.84
N PHE A 462 9.29 24.57 -17.70
CA PHE A 462 10.34 25.56 -17.87
C PHE A 462 10.24 26.77 -16.90
N LYS A 463 9.14 26.92 -16.15
CA LYS A 463 9.02 27.99 -15.17
C LYS A 463 10.14 27.93 -14.12
N ASP A 464 10.59 29.07 -13.63
CA ASP A 464 11.55 29.15 -12.51
C ASP A 464 10.97 28.50 -11.26
N THR A 465 9.72 28.80 -10.93
CA THR A 465 8.92 28.09 -9.93
C THR A 465 7.83 27.34 -10.67
N VAL A 466 7.89 26.02 -10.60
CA VAL A 466 6.92 25.12 -11.26
C VAL A 466 5.65 25.07 -10.44
N ASP A 467 4.50 25.28 -11.08
CA ASP A 467 3.19 25.11 -10.45
C ASP A 467 2.69 23.69 -10.71
N TRP A 468 2.24 23.01 -9.66
CA TRP A 468 1.71 21.67 -9.74
C TRP A 468 0.21 21.64 -9.52
N ILE A 469 -0.45 20.74 -10.22
CA ILE A 469 -1.87 20.42 -10.13
C ILE A 469 -1.98 18.96 -9.72
N SER A 470 -2.64 18.69 -8.61
CA SER A 470 -2.95 17.33 -8.20
C SER A 470 -3.99 16.70 -9.12
N LEU A 471 -3.73 15.50 -9.61
CA LEU A 471 -4.65 14.67 -10.39
C LEU A 471 -5.25 13.53 -9.56
N ASN A 472 -5.26 13.64 -8.24
CA ASN A 472 -5.60 12.56 -7.33
C ASN A 472 -7.09 12.38 -7.08
N ASN A 473 -7.97 13.18 -7.69
CA ASN A 473 -9.42 13.09 -7.47
C ASN A 473 -9.98 11.73 -7.91
N GLY A 474 -10.35 10.88 -6.95
CA GLY A 474 -10.82 9.52 -7.22
C GLY A 474 -9.72 8.49 -7.49
N TYR A 475 -8.45 8.87 -7.44
CA TYR A 475 -7.31 7.96 -7.49
C TYR A 475 -7.07 7.34 -6.11
N ASN A 476 -7.91 6.40 -5.71
CA ASN A 476 -8.02 5.87 -4.36
C ASN A 476 -6.96 4.77 -4.10
N THR A 477 -5.71 5.15 -3.98
CA THR A 477 -4.57 4.25 -3.76
C THR A 477 -3.90 4.44 -2.40
N THR A 478 -4.54 5.17 -1.48
CA THR A 478 -4.00 5.50 -0.16
C THR A 478 -3.80 4.29 0.73
N GLN A 479 -2.67 4.26 1.43
CA GLN A 479 -2.27 3.19 2.36
C GLN A 479 -2.55 3.63 3.79
N LEU A 480 -3.62 3.13 4.40
CA LEU A 480 -4.01 3.50 5.76
C LEU A 480 -3.35 2.62 6.81
N TYR A 481 -2.94 3.24 7.91
CA TYR A 481 -2.60 2.55 9.17
C TYR A 481 -3.77 2.51 10.14
N VAL A 482 -4.71 3.48 10.05
CA VAL A 482 -5.82 3.62 10.99
C VAL A 482 -6.91 4.52 10.41
N ALA A 483 -8.16 4.33 10.86
CA ALA A 483 -9.24 5.30 10.69
C ALA A 483 -9.98 5.48 12.01
N THR A 484 -10.14 6.72 12.45
CA THR A 484 -10.83 7.10 13.70
C THR A 484 -12.06 7.94 13.38
N ILE A 485 -13.19 7.63 14.01
CA ILE A 485 -14.44 8.38 13.85
C ILE A 485 -14.80 9.12 15.15
N SER A 486 -15.50 10.25 15.00
CA SER A 486 -16.11 10.93 16.16
C SER A 486 -17.07 9.99 16.88
N LYS A 487 -17.12 10.06 18.21
CA LYS A 487 -18.10 9.32 19.05
C LYS A 487 -19.51 9.92 18.98
N ASN A 488 -19.66 11.18 18.52
CA ASN A 488 -20.94 11.85 18.44
C ASN A 488 -21.87 11.19 17.45
N ALA A 489 -23.10 10.89 17.85
CA ALA A 489 -24.09 10.25 16.99
C ALA A 489 -24.33 11.09 15.71
N ASN A 490 -24.35 10.41 14.57
CA ASN A 490 -24.55 10.99 13.24
C ASN A 490 -23.49 12.04 12.82
N SER A 491 -22.34 12.09 13.48
CA SER A 491 -21.24 12.93 13.04
C SER A 491 -20.56 12.37 11.81
N ASP A 492 -20.20 13.25 10.86
CA ASP A 492 -19.42 12.92 9.67
C ASP A 492 -17.91 13.08 9.88
N VAL A 493 -17.48 13.52 11.08
CA VAL A 493 -16.08 13.77 11.40
C VAL A 493 -15.29 12.46 11.45
N MET A 494 -14.25 12.40 10.62
CA MET A 494 -13.39 11.23 10.50
C MET A 494 -11.94 11.64 10.31
N HIS A 495 -11.04 10.90 10.95
CA HIS A 495 -9.60 10.95 10.75
C HIS A 495 -9.12 9.69 10.04
N ALA A 496 -8.09 9.83 9.21
CA ALA A 496 -7.31 8.73 8.65
C ALA A 496 -5.81 9.01 8.78
N GLY A 497 -5.09 8.05 9.33
CA GLY A 497 -3.63 8.05 9.37
C GLY A 497 -3.07 7.26 8.20
N LEU A 498 -2.27 7.93 7.34
CA LEU A 498 -1.81 7.39 6.08
C LEU A 498 -0.30 7.31 6.02
N GLN A 499 0.19 6.25 5.39
CA GLN A 499 1.61 6.16 5.04
C GLN A 499 1.96 7.27 4.04
N ASP A 500 3.07 7.98 4.29
CA ASP A 500 3.65 9.04 3.48
C ASP A 500 2.73 10.27 3.25
N ASN A 501 1.43 10.18 3.60
CA ASN A 501 0.40 11.16 3.26
C ASN A 501 -0.25 11.84 4.48
N GLY A 502 0.34 11.72 5.64
CA GLY A 502 -0.01 12.45 6.86
C GLY A 502 -1.28 11.99 7.55
N ASN A 503 -1.68 12.79 8.52
CA ASN A 503 -2.99 12.70 9.15
C ASN A 503 -3.99 13.48 8.30
N ARG A 504 -5.07 12.82 7.88
CA ARG A 504 -6.14 13.42 7.06
C ARG A 504 -7.43 13.49 7.85
N VAL A 505 -8.17 14.58 7.70
CA VAL A 505 -9.44 14.79 8.41
C VAL A 505 -10.51 15.27 7.44
N THR A 506 -11.72 14.77 7.60
CA THR A 506 -12.92 15.25 6.91
C THR A 506 -14.05 15.52 7.90
N PHE A 507 -14.92 16.48 7.55
CA PHE A 507 -16.15 16.83 8.27
C PHE A 507 -17.38 16.55 7.40
N SER A 508 -17.26 15.71 6.37
CA SER A 508 -18.32 15.46 5.41
C SER A 508 -18.42 13.98 5.07
N SER A 509 -19.63 13.45 4.97
CA SER A 509 -19.91 12.08 4.50
C SER A 509 -19.92 11.95 2.97
N ASN A 510 -19.82 13.04 2.22
CA ASN A 510 -19.78 12.98 0.77
C ASN A 510 -18.50 12.27 0.29
N SER A 511 -18.63 11.21 -0.52
CA SER A 511 -17.52 10.42 -1.08
C SER A 511 -16.52 11.25 -1.88
N ASN A 512 -16.95 12.37 -2.48
CA ASN A 512 -16.11 13.27 -3.26
C ASN A 512 -15.59 14.48 -2.45
N SER A 513 -15.76 14.46 -1.12
CA SER A 513 -15.22 15.54 -0.27
C SER A 513 -13.71 15.50 -0.21
N THR A 514 -13.12 16.69 -0.13
CA THR A 514 -11.69 16.83 0.11
C THR A 514 -11.34 16.59 1.57
N TRP A 515 -10.28 15.84 1.81
CA TRP A 515 -9.70 15.66 3.13
C TRP A 515 -8.53 16.63 3.31
N LYS A 516 -8.48 17.27 4.45
CA LYS A 516 -7.39 18.18 4.81
C LYS A 516 -6.29 17.46 5.57
N MET A 517 -5.06 17.95 5.45
CA MET A 517 -3.90 17.45 6.17
C MET A 517 -3.48 18.44 7.27
N PRO A 518 -4.00 18.32 8.50
CA PRO A 518 -3.57 19.18 9.60
C PRO A 518 -2.15 18.87 10.07
N PHE A 519 -1.66 17.64 9.85
CA PHE A 519 -0.37 17.19 10.33
C PHE A 519 0.28 16.20 9.36
N ASN A 520 1.48 16.52 8.88
CA ASN A 520 2.25 15.75 7.91
C ASN A 520 3.07 14.62 8.57
N GLY A 521 3.70 13.75 7.77
CA GLY A 521 4.48 12.57 8.14
C GLY A 521 3.70 11.30 7.85
N ASP A 522 4.05 10.17 8.49
CA ASP A 522 3.21 8.98 8.51
C ASP A 522 2.11 9.15 9.56
N GLY A 523 0.89 9.38 9.12
CA GLY A 523 -0.25 9.53 10.02
C GLY A 523 -0.53 8.23 10.78
N MET A 524 -0.70 8.34 12.10
CA MET A 524 -0.89 7.20 13.00
C MET A 524 -2.19 7.32 13.79
N ILE A 525 -2.26 6.73 14.96
CA ILE A 525 -3.45 6.70 15.82
C ILE A 525 -3.84 8.12 16.23
N ALA A 526 -5.15 8.41 16.21
CA ALA A 526 -5.70 9.69 16.62
C ALA A 526 -6.81 9.54 17.68
N GLY A 527 -6.98 10.59 18.48
CA GLY A 527 -8.14 10.82 19.32
C GLY A 527 -8.92 12.03 18.82
N ILE A 528 -10.25 11.96 18.82
CA ILE A 528 -11.15 13.05 18.50
C ILE A 528 -11.93 13.37 19.76
N ALA A 529 -11.83 14.61 20.27
CA ALA A 529 -12.60 15.03 21.43
C ALA A 529 -14.09 15.21 21.08
N ASP A 530 -14.97 15.14 22.07
CA ASP A 530 -16.42 15.25 21.90
C ASP A 530 -16.87 16.61 21.34
N ASN A 531 -16.01 17.65 21.46
CA ASN A 531 -16.25 18.97 20.86
C ASN A 531 -15.96 19.02 19.35
N GLU A 532 -15.31 17.99 18.78
CA GLU A 532 -14.91 17.89 17.36
C GLU A 532 -14.03 19.05 16.86
N GLU A 533 -13.44 19.83 17.78
CA GLU A 533 -12.48 20.87 17.50
C GLU A 533 -11.06 20.47 17.93
N ASP A 534 -10.95 19.72 19.04
CA ASP A 534 -9.69 19.26 19.61
C ASP A 534 -9.36 17.84 19.10
N PHE A 535 -8.23 17.72 18.42
CA PHE A 535 -7.72 16.47 17.88
C PHE A 535 -6.37 16.13 18.50
N TYR A 536 -6.17 14.86 18.85
CA TYR A 536 -4.92 14.33 19.35
C TYR A 536 -4.30 13.46 18.28
N LEU A 537 -3.43 14.04 17.46
CA LEU A 537 -2.88 13.42 16.26
C LEU A 537 -1.45 12.94 16.50
N SER A 538 -1.18 11.68 16.16
CA SER A 538 0.17 11.14 16.22
C SER A 538 0.74 10.86 14.85
N ILE A 539 2.07 10.86 14.75
CA ILE A 539 2.82 10.36 13.60
C ILE A 539 3.84 9.32 14.07
N GLN A 540 4.59 8.78 13.12
CA GLN A 540 5.61 7.77 13.38
C GLN A 540 6.50 8.12 14.57
N ARG A 541 6.98 7.09 15.28
CA ARG A 541 7.88 7.20 16.44
C ARG A 541 7.33 8.08 17.58
N GLY A 542 6.03 7.97 17.82
CA GLY A 542 5.38 8.52 19.00
C GLY A 542 5.34 10.05 19.11
N VAL A 543 5.49 10.77 18.01
CA VAL A 543 5.28 12.22 18.03
C VAL A 543 3.77 12.50 18.13
N LEU A 544 3.35 13.21 19.19
CA LEU A 544 1.93 13.45 19.50
C LEU A 544 1.66 14.95 19.69
N TYR A 545 0.59 15.42 19.02
CA TYR A 545 0.12 16.80 19.10
C TYR A 545 -1.34 16.88 19.52
N LYS A 546 -1.67 17.85 20.36
CA LYS A 546 -3.02 18.40 20.47
C LYS A 546 -3.15 19.48 19.41
N MET A 547 -4.14 19.37 18.54
CA MET A 547 -4.43 20.34 17.48
C MET A 547 -5.87 20.82 17.55
N LYS A 548 -6.06 22.13 17.40
CA LYS A 548 -7.38 22.70 17.20
C LYS A 548 -7.63 22.84 15.71
N LEU A 549 -8.66 22.18 15.21
CA LEU A 549 -9.07 22.25 13.82
C LEU A 549 -10.31 23.13 13.66
N ASP A 550 -10.40 23.80 12.53
CA ASP A 550 -11.64 24.43 12.10
C ASP A 550 -12.56 23.42 11.36
N ASN A 551 -13.75 23.85 10.98
CA ASN A 551 -14.72 23.02 10.28
C ASN A 551 -14.31 22.61 8.84
N THR A 552 -13.18 23.11 8.35
CA THR A 552 -12.59 22.65 7.08
C THR A 552 -11.51 21.58 7.29
N GLY A 553 -11.10 21.33 8.55
CA GLY A 553 -10.01 20.45 8.92
C GLY A 553 -8.63 21.11 8.93
N ALA A 554 -8.57 22.45 8.80
CA ALA A 554 -7.30 23.17 8.89
C ALA A 554 -6.92 23.41 10.36
N ALA A 555 -5.63 23.23 10.68
CA ALA A 555 -5.13 23.49 12.02
C ALA A 555 -5.06 24.99 12.28
N THR A 556 -5.73 25.46 13.34
CA THR A 556 -5.74 26.86 13.79
C THR A 556 -4.83 27.09 14.97
N ALA A 557 -4.54 26.06 15.77
CA ALA A 557 -3.60 26.10 16.88
C ALA A 557 -3.10 24.69 17.19
N PHE A 558 -1.92 24.57 17.77
CA PHE A 558 -1.34 23.29 18.14
C PHE A 558 -0.44 23.35 19.36
N GLN A 559 -0.21 22.18 19.95
CA GLN A 559 0.76 21.97 21.02
C GLN A 559 1.30 20.54 20.94
N ARG A 560 2.62 20.39 20.85
CA ARG A 560 3.24 19.08 21.03
C ARG A 560 3.09 18.64 22.49
N MET A 561 2.65 17.40 22.68
CA MET A 561 2.28 16.94 24.01
C MET A 561 2.90 15.61 24.44
N ASP A 562 3.59 14.87 23.57
CA ASP A 562 4.30 13.67 24.02
C ASP A 562 5.25 14.01 25.16
N PRO A 563 5.36 13.16 26.22
CA PRO A 563 6.03 13.51 27.48
C PRO A 563 7.50 13.86 27.27
N ALA A 564 7.95 15.02 27.81
CA ALA A 564 9.32 15.50 27.64
C ALA A 564 10.37 14.61 28.33
N SER A 565 9.98 13.88 29.37
CA SER A 565 10.83 12.93 30.09
C SER A 565 10.94 11.56 29.41
N CYS A 566 10.17 11.32 28.36
CA CYS A 566 10.30 10.09 27.59
C CYS A 566 11.52 10.13 26.67
N ASP A 567 12.23 9.00 26.60
CA ASP A 567 13.22 8.79 25.56
C ASP A 567 12.55 8.40 24.24
N SER A 568 12.68 9.25 23.22
CA SER A 568 12.06 9.02 21.90
C SER A 568 12.60 7.76 21.19
N THR A 569 13.74 7.23 21.60
CA THR A 569 14.25 5.94 21.08
C THR A 569 13.46 4.74 21.59
N ASN A 570 12.63 4.93 22.62
CA ASN A 570 11.74 3.92 23.18
C ASN A 570 10.35 3.91 22.53
N TYR A 571 10.05 4.84 21.62
CA TYR A 571 8.78 4.83 20.91
C TYR A 571 8.82 3.83 19.76
N ARG A 572 7.67 3.20 19.52
CA ARG A 572 7.51 2.31 18.37
C ARG A 572 7.21 3.11 17.11
N TRP A 573 7.39 2.48 15.96
CA TRP A 573 7.00 3.07 14.68
C TRP A 573 5.51 3.50 14.72
N LYS A 574 4.58 2.57 14.86
CA LYS A 574 3.17 2.84 15.24
C LYS A 574 3.10 2.74 16.77
N ASN A 575 3.17 3.88 17.44
CA ASN A 575 3.20 3.91 18.91
C ASN A 575 1.79 3.77 19.47
N PRO A 576 1.52 2.78 20.33
CA PRO A 576 0.19 2.57 20.90
C PRO A 576 -0.31 3.75 21.71
N MET A 577 -1.55 4.13 21.46
CA MET A 577 -2.29 5.19 22.13
C MET A 577 -3.78 4.82 22.16
N THR A 578 -4.47 5.16 23.22
CA THR A 578 -5.94 5.13 23.26
C THR A 578 -6.48 6.28 24.08
N MET A 579 -7.54 6.90 23.60
CA MET A 579 -8.37 7.82 24.38
C MET A 579 -9.40 7.00 25.14
N ASP A 580 -9.67 7.36 26.41
CA ASP A 580 -10.68 6.65 27.19
C ASP A 580 -12.04 6.67 26.49
N SER A 581 -12.70 5.51 26.49
CA SER A 581 -13.94 5.32 25.75
C SER A 581 -15.12 6.16 26.27
N ASN A 582 -15.07 6.54 27.58
CA ASN A 582 -16.13 7.29 28.26
C ASN A 582 -15.75 8.73 28.64
N ASN A 583 -14.45 9.08 28.52
CA ASN A 583 -13.95 10.38 28.96
C ASN A 583 -12.88 10.90 28.00
N ASP A 584 -13.24 11.80 27.10
CA ASP A 584 -12.35 12.42 26.11
C ASP A 584 -11.21 13.28 26.70
N ASN A 585 -11.19 13.46 28.03
CA ASN A 585 -10.11 14.14 28.75
C ASN A 585 -9.02 13.19 29.24
N VAL A 586 -9.18 11.88 29.04
CA VAL A 586 -8.21 10.85 29.45
C VAL A 586 -7.58 10.20 28.24
N LEU A 587 -6.25 10.14 28.22
CA LEU A 587 -5.48 9.49 27.17
C LEU A 587 -4.35 8.65 27.77
N TYR A 588 -4.21 7.44 27.23
CA TYR A 588 -3.14 6.51 27.56
C TYR A 588 -2.15 6.43 26.41
N TRP A 589 -0.85 6.46 26.76
CA TRP A 589 0.26 6.52 25.82
C TRP A 589 1.36 5.55 26.22
N SER A 590 1.93 4.80 25.28
CA SER A 590 3.01 3.87 25.59
C SER A 590 4.39 4.45 25.36
N GLU A 591 5.32 4.12 26.24
CA GLU A 591 6.77 4.24 26.06
C GLU A 591 7.40 2.87 26.31
N LYS A 592 7.66 2.11 25.25
CA LYS A 592 8.20 0.74 25.33
C LYS A 592 7.35 -0.15 26.26
N ASN A 593 7.79 -0.37 27.49
CA ASN A 593 7.12 -1.20 28.51
C ASN A 593 6.45 -0.38 29.62
N LYS A 594 6.26 0.93 29.43
CA LYS A 594 5.60 1.84 30.36
C LYS A 594 4.34 2.42 29.76
N ILE A 595 3.38 2.76 30.60
CA ILE A 595 2.17 3.48 30.21
C ILE A 595 2.17 4.83 30.89
N TRP A 596 2.00 5.87 30.08
CA TRP A 596 1.74 7.23 30.50
C TRP A 596 0.23 7.49 30.42
N ARG A 597 -0.28 8.32 31.32
CA ARG A 597 -1.68 8.74 31.35
C ARG A 597 -1.77 10.24 31.50
N HIS A 598 -2.69 10.85 30.77
CA HIS A 598 -3.08 12.25 30.92
C HIS A 598 -4.57 12.30 31.23
N ASN A 599 -4.96 12.93 32.35
CA ASN A 599 -6.33 12.97 32.85
C ASN A 599 -7.05 14.33 32.66
N SER A 600 -6.48 15.27 31.92
CA SER A 600 -7.01 16.63 31.81
C SER A 600 -6.60 17.24 30.46
N LEU A 601 -6.87 16.54 29.38
CA LEU A 601 -6.47 16.93 28.02
C LEU A 601 -7.00 18.32 27.62
N ASN A 602 -8.18 18.70 28.06
CA ASN A 602 -8.79 20.01 27.85
C ASN A 602 -7.99 21.17 28.46
N THR A 603 -7.15 20.91 29.47
CA THR A 603 -6.33 21.93 30.12
C THR A 603 -5.00 22.21 29.43
N ILE A 604 -4.60 21.40 28.43
CA ILE A 604 -3.38 21.62 27.67
C ILE A 604 -3.51 22.91 26.85
N PRO A 605 -2.64 23.92 27.09
CA PRO A 605 -2.72 25.19 26.38
C PRO A 605 -2.22 25.06 24.93
N TYR A 606 -2.74 25.88 24.04
CA TYR A 606 -2.26 26.03 22.67
C TYR A 606 -1.19 27.13 22.62
N ASN A 607 0.07 26.72 22.61
CA ASN A 607 1.21 27.66 22.55
C ASN A 607 1.88 27.68 21.16
N ASN A 608 1.35 26.95 20.19
CA ASN A 608 1.95 26.71 18.88
C ASN A 608 3.40 26.23 19.00
N SER A 609 3.63 25.30 19.93
CA SER A 609 4.96 24.82 20.30
C SER A 609 5.23 23.41 19.80
N ASN A 610 6.41 23.23 19.24
CA ASN A 610 6.97 21.95 18.81
C ASN A 610 7.76 21.24 19.94
N ASN A 611 7.84 21.83 21.12
CA ASN A 611 8.56 21.26 22.25
C ASN A 611 7.69 20.25 23.00
N LYS A 612 8.27 19.08 23.33
CA LYS A 612 7.66 18.10 24.23
C LYS A 612 7.23 18.74 25.56
N SER A 613 6.20 18.19 26.17
CA SER A 613 5.66 18.71 27.43
C SER A 613 5.37 17.60 28.44
N ASN A 614 5.74 17.80 29.70
CA ASN A 614 5.32 16.92 30.80
C ASN A 614 4.01 17.39 31.46
N PHE A 615 3.40 18.47 30.97
CA PHE A 615 2.19 19.03 31.57
C PHE A 615 1.07 18.00 31.62
N GLY A 616 0.61 17.71 32.85
CA GLY A 616 -0.53 16.82 33.10
C GLY A 616 -0.28 15.31 32.90
N TRP A 617 0.95 14.92 32.54
CA TRP A 617 1.29 13.52 32.39
C TRP A 617 1.70 12.86 33.69
N ASP A 618 1.07 11.71 34.01
CA ASP A 618 1.48 10.75 35.03
C ASP A 618 1.87 9.43 34.36
N PHE A 619 2.69 8.62 35.02
CA PHE A 619 3.01 7.28 34.54
C PHE A 619 2.73 6.24 35.65
N PHE A 620 2.39 5.02 35.23
CA PHE A 620 2.20 3.91 36.14
C PHE A 620 3.56 3.41 36.68
N SER A 621 3.73 3.32 38.00
CA SER A 621 5.01 3.07 38.64
C SER A 621 5.60 1.68 38.39
N ASP A 622 4.75 0.67 38.18
CA ASP A 622 5.20 -0.69 37.91
C ASP A 622 5.61 -0.82 36.46
N SER A 623 6.90 -1.00 36.17
CA SER A 623 7.35 -1.40 34.85
C SER A 623 6.98 -2.86 34.60
N LEU A 624 6.55 -3.16 33.37
CA LEU A 624 6.37 -4.55 32.92
C LEU A 624 7.70 -5.31 33.02
N HIS A 625 7.62 -6.63 33.09
CA HIS A 625 8.80 -7.49 33.01
C HIS A 625 9.71 -7.07 31.85
N VAL A 626 11.00 -7.01 32.14
CA VAL A 626 12.05 -6.47 31.29
C VAL A 626 11.98 -7.08 29.88
N GLN A 627 12.05 -6.22 28.84
CA GLN A 627 12.19 -6.53 27.42
C GLN A 627 10.89 -6.79 26.59
N MET A 628 9.72 -6.37 27.04
CA MET A 628 8.49 -6.46 26.24
C MET A 628 8.01 -5.07 25.90
N ASP A 629 7.76 -4.83 24.61
CA ASP A 629 7.15 -3.59 24.16
C ASP A 629 5.63 -3.71 24.16
N ILE A 630 4.94 -2.66 24.60
CA ILE A 630 3.49 -2.56 24.44
C ILE A 630 3.19 -2.37 22.96
N THR A 631 2.22 -3.13 22.45
CA THR A 631 1.86 -3.15 21.03
C THR A 631 0.46 -2.64 20.73
N THR A 632 -0.44 -2.72 21.70
CA THR A 632 -1.81 -2.22 21.62
C THR A 632 -2.34 -1.81 22.98
N LEU A 633 -3.23 -0.82 23.02
CA LEU A 633 -3.92 -0.29 24.21
C LEU A 633 -5.39 -0.06 23.83
N ASN A 634 -6.32 -0.61 24.62
CA ASN A 634 -7.76 -0.37 24.41
C ASN A 634 -8.47 -0.20 25.76
N SER A 635 -9.39 0.76 25.85
CA SER A 635 -10.18 1.03 27.03
C SER A 635 -11.62 0.54 26.92
N SER A 636 -12.20 0.07 28.02
CA SER A 636 -13.56 -0.45 28.08
C SER A 636 -14.63 0.66 28.05
N VAL A 637 -15.84 0.27 27.63
CA VAL A 637 -17.03 1.12 27.69
C VAL A 637 -17.87 0.77 28.93
N ASN A 638 -18.19 -0.49 29.17
CA ASN A 638 -18.99 -0.94 30.30
C ASN A 638 -18.47 -2.27 30.89
N PRO A 639 -18.09 -2.34 32.18
CA PRO A 639 -17.87 -1.18 33.03
C PRO A 639 -16.78 -0.25 32.49
N PRO A 640 -16.84 1.06 32.78
CA PRO A 640 -15.82 2.01 32.34
C PRO A 640 -14.50 1.83 33.10
N ASP A 641 -13.44 2.52 32.62
CA ASP A 641 -12.18 2.69 33.34
C ASP A 641 -11.36 1.40 33.48
N ILE A 642 -11.53 0.45 32.55
CA ILE A 642 -10.66 -0.73 32.43
C ILE A 642 -9.79 -0.54 31.19
N LEU A 643 -8.47 -0.69 31.36
CA LEU A 643 -7.49 -0.64 30.28
C LEU A 643 -6.91 -2.03 30.05
N TYR A 644 -7.08 -2.53 28.83
CA TYR A 644 -6.38 -3.71 28.34
C TYR A 644 -5.21 -3.32 27.47
N PHE A 645 -4.11 -4.08 27.56
CA PHE A 645 -2.99 -3.89 26.65
C PHE A 645 -2.24 -5.19 26.36
N GLY A 646 -1.77 -5.29 25.13
CA GLY A 646 -0.98 -6.39 24.61
C GLY A 646 0.48 -5.99 24.42
N THR A 647 1.33 -7.00 24.25
CA THR A 647 2.77 -6.82 24.12
C THR A 647 3.34 -7.49 22.87
N SER A 648 4.60 -7.23 22.59
CA SER A 648 5.38 -7.93 21.53
C SER A 648 5.70 -9.39 21.91
N SER A 649 4.98 -9.96 22.88
CA SER A 649 5.05 -11.34 23.30
C SER A 649 3.66 -11.83 23.68
N LYS A 650 3.54 -13.06 24.14
CA LYS A 650 2.25 -13.67 24.55
C LYS A 650 1.55 -13.02 25.75
N TYR A 651 2.18 -12.07 26.43
CA TYR A 651 1.64 -11.49 27.66
C TYR A 651 0.68 -10.36 27.37
N MET A 652 -0.45 -10.41 28.05
CA MET A 652 -1.48 -9.37 28.09
C MET A 652 -1.71 -8.91 29.52
N TYR A 653 -2.26 -7.72 29.67
CA TYR A 653 -2.48 -7.11 30.96
C TYR A 653 -3.83 -6.41 31.00
N ARG A 654 -4.39 -6.31 32.21
CA ARG A 654 -5.58 -5.55 32.57
C ARG A 654 -5.25 -4.59 33.71
N ILE A 655 -5.77 -3.39 33.62
CA ILE A 655 -5.76 -2.40 34.72
C ILE A 655 -7.19 -1.98 34.99
N ASP A 656 -7.69 -2.20 36.21
CA ASP A 656 -8.98 -1.70 36.65
C ASP A 656 -8.78 -0.33 37.30
N ASN A 657 -9.75 0.59 37.18
CA ASN A 657 -9.67 1.98 37.62
C ASN A 657 -8.45 2.72 37.03
N ALA A 658 -8.22 2.55 35.74
CA ALA A 658 -7.02 3.01 35.04
C ALA A 658 -6.89 4.55 35.06
N SER A 659 -7.97 5.31 35.22
CA SER A 659 -7.96 6.78 35.28
C SER A 659 -7.57 7.33 36.64
N ILE A 660 -7.52 6.50 37.70
CA ILE A 660 -7.40 6.96 39.10
C ILE A 660 -6.13 6.39 39.77
N GLY A 661 -5.29 7.27 40.31
CA GLY A 661 -4.13 6.86 41.10
C GLY A 661 -3.10 6.03 40.33
N ASP A 662 -2.53 5.04 40.97
CA ASP A 662 -1.56 4.09 40.37
C ASP A 662 -2.05 2.65 40.65
N PRO A 663 -3.07 2.18 39.88
CA PRO A 663 -3.67 0.88 40.09
C PRO A 663 -2.73 -0.26 39.68
N PRO A 664 -2.82 -1.42 40.35
CA PRO A 664 -1.99 -2.59 40.00
C PRO A 664 -2.33 -3.13 38.60
N LYS A 665 -1.31 -3.59 37.93
CA LYS A 665 -1.44 -4.29 36.62
C LYS A 665 -1.66 -5.78 36.88
N THR A 666 -2.78 -6.32 36.42
CA THR A 666 -3.06 -7.75 36.46
C THR A 666 -2.50 -8.41 35.20
N ILE A 667 -1.58 -9.36 35.37
CA ILE A 667 -1.11 -10.20 34.26
C ILE A 667 -2.22 -11.19 33.93
N LEU A 668 -2.68 -11.19 32.67
CA LEU A 668 -3.64 -12.17 32.21
C LEU A 668 -2.92 -13.48 31.87
N THR A 669 -3.58 -14.59 32.11
CA THR A 669 -3.12 -15.86 31.59
C THR A 669 -3.24 -15.80 30.06
N GLY A 670 -2.14 -15.43 29.38
CA GLY A 670 -2.17 -15.22 27.93
C GLY A 670 -2.63 -16.47 27.18
N PRO A 671 -3.17 -16.30 25.97
CA PRO A 671 -3.50 -17.42 25.10
C PRO A 671 -2.30 -18.38 24.92
N PRO A 672 -2.55 -19.69 24.69
CA PRO A 672 -1.49 -20.70 24.61
C PRO A 672 -0.73 -20.58 23.26
N THR A 673 0.01 -19.50 23.09
CA THR A 673 0.87 -19.22 21.95
C THR A 673 2.34 -19.31 22.30
N GLY A 674 3.22 -19.22 21.31
CA GLY A 674 4.67 -19.14 21.50
C GLY A 674 5.11 -17.85 22.22
N SER A 675 6.35 -17.78 22.65
CA SER A 675 6.88 -16.67 23.46
C SER A 675 7.00 -15.31 22.74
N ASN A 676 7.01 -15.29 21.42
CA ASN A 676 7.25 -14.08 20.62
C ASN A 676 6.03 -13.71 19.74
N SER A 677 4.81 -13.96 20.22
CA SER A 677 3.59 -13.62 19.50
C SER A 677 3.24 -12.14 19.67
N PHE A 678 3.09 -11.41 18.57
CA PHE A 678 2.76 -9.99 18.57
C PHE A 678 1.24 -9.78 18.69
N THR A 679 0.80 -9.23 19.81
CA THR A 679 -0.61 -8.82 19.99
C THR A 679 -0.87 -7.59 19.13
N ALA A 680 -1.64 -7.76 18.05
CA ALA A 680 -1.96 -6.68 17.12
C ALA A 680 -3.12 -5.82 17.63
N ASP A 681 -4.13 -6.46 18.22
CA ASP A 681 -5.32 -5.78 18.73
C ASP A 681 -5.97 -6.57 19.86
N ILE A 682 -6.80 -5.89 20.67
CA ILE A 682 -7.67 -6.45 21.69
C ILE A 682 -9.05 -5.82 21.55
N ALA A 683 -9.98 -6.52 20.91
CA ALA A 683 -11.36 -6.07 20.86
C ALA A 683 -12.05 -6.29 22.21
N ILE A 684 -12.80 -5.30 22.69
CA ILE A 684 -13.54 -5.34 23.95
C ILE A 684 -15.03 -5.19 23.61
N ASN A 685 -15.89 -6.06 24.17
CA ASN A 685 -17.34 -5.90 24.05
C ASN A 685 -17.76 -4.60 24.76
N PRO A 686 -18.41 -3.65 24.05
CA PRO A 686 -18.79 -2.37 24.67
C PRO A 686 -19.89 -2.51 25.76
N LEU A 687 -20.56 -3.65 25.88
CA LEU A 687 -21.56 -3.92 26.92
C LEU A 687 -20.99 -4.73 28.10
N ASP A 688 -19.88 -5.45 27.89
CA ASP A 688 -19.28 -6.32 28.90
C ASP A 688 -17.74 -6.36 28.71
N ALA A 689 -17.01 -5.64 29.54
CA ALA A 689 -15.56 -5.55 29.44
C ALA A 689 -14.82 -6.88 29.72
N ASP A 690 -15.50 -7.89 30.28
CA ASP A 690 -14.92 -9.21 30.48
C ASP A 690 -14.99 -10.09 29.21
N GLU A 691 -15.78 -9.69 28.21
CA GLU A 691 -15.76 -10.33 26.88
C GLU A 691 -14.77 -9.61 25.96
N ILE A 692 -13.70 -10.32 25.57
CA ILE A 692 -12.62 -9.78 24.74
C ILE A 692 -12.15 -10.76 23.67
N ILE A 693 -11.67 -10.22 22.52
CA ILE A 693 -10.95 -10.99 21.51
C ILE A 693 -9.52 -10.48 21.44
N CYS A 694 -8.56 -11.41 21.55
CA CYS A 694 -7.14 -11.15 21.32
C CYS A 694 -6.77 -11.53 19.89
N VAL A 695 -6.07 -10.62 19.20
CA VAL A 695 -5.61 -10.79 17.82
C VAL A 695 -4.09 -10.87 17.78
N TYR A 696 -3.56 -11.97 17.25
CA TYR A 696 -2.14 -12.12 16.91
C TYR A 696 -1.95 -12.01 15.40
N SER A 697 -1.00 -11.20 14.96
CA SER A 697 -0.80 -10.94 13.53
C SER A 697 0.37 -11.71 12.90
N ASN A 698 1.19 -12.41 13.68
CA ASN A 698 2.28 -13.20 13.16
C ASN A 698 1.79 -14.40 12.35
N TYR A 699 2.44 -14.67 11.24
CA TYR A 699 2.27 -15.96 10.56
C TYR A 699 2.80 -17.11 11.40
N SER A 700 2.24 -18.28 11.21
CA SER A 700 2.54 -19.51 12.00
C SER A 700 2.19 -19.41 13.49
N VAL A 701 1.35 -18.45 13.86
CA VAL A 701 0.76 -18.30 15.19
C VAL A 701 -0.76 -18.36 15.04
N TYR A 702 -1.44 -19.13 15.89
CA TYR A 702 -2.90 -19.14 15.91
C TYR A 702 -3.43 -17.73 16.21
N SER A 703 -4.26 -17.16 15.33
CA SER A 703 -4.46 -15.72 15.25
C SER A 703 -5.52 -15.17 16.18
N LEU A 704 -6.60 -15.92 16.52
CA LEU A 704 -7.75 -15.37 17.25
C LEU A 704 -8.12 -16.20 18.48
N PHE A 705 -8.23 -15.50 19.60
CA PHE A 705 -8.67 -16.08 20.87
C PHE A 705 -9.76 -15.22 21.52
N HIS A 706 -10.79 -15.88 22.08
CA HIS A 706 -11.91 -15.26 22.76
C HIS A 706 -11.88 -15.60 24.26
N SER A 707 -12.23 -14.64 25.08
CA SER A 707 -12.41 -14.80 26.52
C SER A 707 -13.71 -14.12 26.95
N THR A 708 -14.42 -14.71 27.90
CA THR A 708 -15.62 -14.15 28.56
C THR A 708 -15.45 -13.96 30.07
N ASP A 709 -14.20 -14.01 30.54
CA ASP A 709 -13.85 -13.90 31.95
C ASP A 709 -12.71 -12.90 32.20
N GLY A 710 -12.61 -11.89 31.35
CA GLY A 710 -11.61 -10.83 31.45
C GLY A 710 -10.18 -11.31 31.16
N GLY A 711 -10.01 -12.38 30.36
CA GLY A 711 -8.72 -12.89 29.96
C GLY A 711 -8.11 -13.93 30.90
N GLN A 712 -8.89 -14.51 31.82
CA GLN A 712 -8.44 -15.60 32.70
C GLN A 712 -8.39 -16.94 31.97
N SER A 713 -9.32 -17.16 31.04
CA SER A 713 -9.33 -18.32 30.14
C SER A 713 -9.58 -17.91 28.68
N TRP A 714 -9.14 -18.74 27.75
CA TRP A 714 -9.17 -18.42 26.33
C TRP A 714 -9.63 -19.61 25.50
N GLU A 715 -10.52 -19.33 24.55
CA GLU A 715 -10.96 -20.26 23.53
C GLU A 715 -10.39 -19.87 22.16
N LYS A 716 -9.95 -20.83 21.36
CA LYS A 716 -9.52 -20.63 19.97
C LYS A 716 -10.73 -20.39 19.07
N ILE A 717 -10.74 -19.30 18.31
CA ILE A 717 -11.89 -18.94 17.45
C ILE A 717 -11.52 -18.61 16.00
N ALA A 718 -10.26 -18.73 15.58
CA ALA A 718 -9.88 -18.40 14.20
C ALA A 718 -10.50 -19.36 13.15
N GLY A 719 -10.82 -20.58 13.54
CA GLY A 719 -11.60 -21.52 12.73
C GLY A 719 -11.06 -21.70 11.32
N ASN A 720 -11.91 -21.45 10.31
CA ASN A 720 -11.54 -21.58 8.89
C ASN A 720 -10.58 -20.50 8.35
N LEU A 721 -10.19 -19.49 9.14
CA LEU A 721 -9.10 -18.57 8.78
C LEU A 721 -7.72 -19.22 8.94
N GLU A 722 -7.63 -20.33 9.65
CA GLU A 722 -6.40 -21.11 9.81
C GLU A 722 -6.40 -22.36 8.92
N GLU A 723 -5.27 -22.62 8.25
CA GLU A 723 -5.13 -23.87 7.49
C GLU A 723 -4.89 -25.06 8.42
N THR A 724 -4.25 -24.83 9.56
CA THR A 724 -3.98 -25.88 10.56
C THR A 724 -4.40 -25.46 11.97
N PRO A 725 -4.73 -26.40 12.86
CA PRO A 725 -5.11 -26.11 14.25
C PRO A 725 -4.01 -25.45 15.10
N THR A 726 -2.80 -25.34 14.58
CA THR A 726 -1.65 -24.72 15.27
C THR A 726 -1.41 -23.29 14.84
N GLY A 727 -2.10 -22.80 13.78
CA GLY A 727 -1.86 -21.50 13.18
C GLY A 727 -0.77 -21.50 12.10
N SER A 728 -0.21 -22.67 11.78
CA SER A 728 0.73 -22.80 10.67
C SER A 728 -0.01 -22.95 9.33
N GLY A 729 0.65 -22.62 8.23
CA GLY A 729 0.11 -22.79 6.89
C GLY A 729 -0.09 -21.45 6.17
N ASN A 730 -1.10 -21.41 5.30
CA ASN A 730 -1.34 -20.32 4.35
C ASN A 730 -2.52 -19.40 4.76
N GLY A 731 -3.01 -19.52 5.98
CA GLY A 731 -4.05 -18.64 6.52
C GLY A 731 -3.59 -17.17 6.57
N PRO A 732 -4.52 -16.20 6.43
CA PRO A 732 -4.20 -14.78 6.44
C PRO A 732 -3.73 -14.31 7.82
N SER A 733 -2.91 -13.27 7.82
CA SER A 733 -2.60 -12.53 9.06
C SER A 733 -3.82 -11.71 9.49
N CYS A 734 -4.27 -11.87 10.74
CA CYS A 734 -5.32 -11.06 11.36
C CYS A 734 -4.72 -9.76 11.91
N ARG A 735 -5.43 -8.61 11.72
CA ARG A 735 -4.92 -7.27 12.04
C ARG A 735 -5.66 -6.61 13.19
N THR A 736 -6.96 -6.70 13.17
CA THR A 736 -7.86 -6.01 14.07
C THR A 736 -9.15 -6.81 14.23
N ALA A 737 -9.91 -6.59 15.30
CA ALA A 737 -11.20 -7.22 15.52
C ALA A 737 -12.20 -6.23 16.13
N LEU A 738 -13.50 -6.54 16.00
CA LEU A 738 -14.58 -5.85 16.68
C LEU A 738 -15.59 -6.85 17.24
N ILE A 739 -16.15 -6.54 18.40
CA ILE A 739 -17.33 -7.18 19.01
C ILE A 739 -18.46 -6.18 18.95
N ILE A 740 -19.49 -6.46 18.17
CA ILE A 740 -20.64 -5.55 17.96
C ILE A 740 -21.90 -6.21 18.48
N PRO A 741 -22.35 -5.91 19.70
CA PRO A 741 -23.56 -6.47 20.26
C PRO A 741 -24.81 -5.77 19.69
N PHE A 742 -25.83 -6.55 19.39
CA PHE A 742 -27.20 -6.14 19.10
C PHE A 742 -28.15 -6.76 20.14
N ASP A 743 -29.42 -6.33 20.18
CA ASP A 743 -30.39 -6.72 21.21
C ASP A 743 -30.47 -8.25 21.46
N ASN A 744 -30.34 -9.08 20.42
CA ASN A 744 -30.51 -10.53 20.50
C ASN A 744 -29.35 -11.31 19.84
N ASP A 745 -28.26 -10.67 19.47
CA ASP A 745 -27.19 -11.29 18.69
C ASP A 745 -25.89 -10.46 18.78
N THR A 746 -24.78 -11.06 18.47
CA THR A 746 -23.49 -10.38 18.41
C THR A 746 -22.85 -10.62 17.05
N LEU A 747 -22.34 -9.58 16.43
CA LEU A 747 -21.53 -9.66 15.23
C LEU A 747 -20.06 -9.51 15.59
N TYR A 748 -19.27 -10.50 15.23
CA TYR A 748 -17.82 -10.48 15.36
C TYR A 748 -17.20 -10.19 14.00
N LEU A 749 -16.30 -9.20 13.94
CA LEU A 749 -15.59 -8.81 12.73
C LEU A 749 -14.09 -8.93 12.92
N VAL A 750 -13.39 -9.30 11.85
CA VAL A 750 -11.92 -9.41 11.81
C VAL A 750 -11.39 -8.83 10.51
N GLY A 751 -10.52 -7.83 10.61
CA GLY A 751 -9.73 -7.31 9.49
C GLY A 751 -8.48 -8.18 9.29
N THR A 752 -8.22 -8.56 8.05
CA THR A 752 -7.12 -9.46 7.69
C THR A 752 -6.32 -8.92 6.51
N THR A 753 -5.22 -9.60 6.19
CA THR A 753 -4.46 -9.33 4.96
C THR A 753 -5.22 -9.65 3.67
N VAL A 754 -6.32 -10.38 3.72
CA VAL A 754 -7.12 -10.77 2.53
C VAL A 754 -8.57 -10.26 2.59
N GLY A 755 -8.83 -9.21 3.33
CA GLY A 755 -10.15 -8.57 3.43
C GLY A 755 -10.77 -8.62 4.81
N LEU A 756 -12.06 -8.26 4.88
CA LEU A 756 -12.88 -8.25 6.09
C LEU A 756 -13.64 -9.56 6.22
N PHE A 757 -13.65 -10.14 7.41
CA PHE A 757 -14.43 -11.35 7.72
C PHE A 757 -15.34 -11.11 8.91
N GLY A 758 -16.48 -11.82 8.94
CA GLY A 758 -17.42 -11.76 10.05
C GLY A 758 -18.07 -13.10 10.37
N THR A 759 -18.54 -13.23 11.61
CA THR A 759 -19.39 -14.34 12.10
C THR A 759 -20.35 -13.85 13.16
N ARG A 760 -21.45 -14.58 13.38
CA ARG A 760 -22.35 -14.37 14.53
C ARG A 760 -22.20 -15.46 15.58
N ASP A 761 -21.66 -16.60 15.17
CA ASP A 761 -21.56 -17.79 16.00
C ASP A 761 -20.09 -18.15 16.21
N LEU A 762 -19.61 -18.06 17.43
CA LEU A 762 -18.31 -18.59 17.82
C LEU A 762 -18.48 -20.05 18.26
N ASP A 763 -17.88 -20.99 17.51
CA ASP A 763 -17.88 -22.45 17.79
C ASP A 763 -16.44 -22.94 18.00
N GLY A 764 -15.70 -22.21 18.84
CA GLY A 764 -14.33 -22.56 19.14
C GLY A 764 -13.48 -22.73 17.86
N PRO A 765 -12.70 -23.79 17.76
CA PRO A 765 -11.88 -24.08 16.57
C PRO A 765 -12.69 -24.35 15.28
N ASN A 766 -13.99 -24.55 15.37
CA ASN A 766 -14.87 -24.79 14.22
C ASN A 766 -15.59 -23.52 13.75
N THR A 767 -15.29 -22.37 14.33
CA THR A 767 -15.88 -21.10 13.92
C THR A 767 -15.73 -20.87 12.42
N ILE A 768 -16.81 -20.47 11.77
CA ILE A 768 -16.83 -20.17 10.34
C ILE A 768 -16.88 -18.65 10.13
N TRP A 769 -15.81 -18.12 9.62
CA TRP A 769 -15.68 -16.72 9.20
C TRP A 769 -16.04 -16.59 7.73
N THR A 770 -16.89 -15.62 7.40
CA THR A 770 -17.38 -15.33 6.05
C THR A 770 -16.82 -13.98 5.60
N GLN A 771 -16.25 -13.92 4.40
CA GLN A 771 -15.73 -12.68 3.84
C GLN A 771 -16.86 -11.70 3.50
N ILE A 772 -16.68 -10.44 3.88
CA ILE A 772 -17.64 -9.33 3.75
C ILE A 772 -17.04 -8.26 2.85
N GLY A 773 -17.86 -7.58 2.00
CA GLY A 773 -17.42 -6.46 1.16
C GLY A 773 -16.45 -6.87 0.05
N PHE A 774 -16.51 -8.12 -0.41
CA PHE A 774 -15.60 -8.62 -1.45
C PHE A 774 -15.75 -7.87 -2.77
N GLU A 775 -16.96 -7.47 -3.14
CA GLU A 775 -17.25 -6.74 -4.37
C GLU A 775 -16.79 -5.27 -4.34
N GLU A 776 -16.59 -4.70 -3.13
CA GLU A 776 -16.22 -3.32 -2.92
C GLU A 776 -14.71 -3.13 -2.76
N PHE A 777 -14.10 -3.86 -1.84
CA PHE A 777 -12.66 -3.74 -1.53
C PHE A 777 -11.90 -5.07 -1.61
N GLY A 778 -12.58 -6.13 -1.99
CA GLY A 778 -11.96 -7.41 -2.38
C GLY A 778 -11.11 -8.05 -1.30
N SER A 779 -9.92 -8.46 -1.72
CA SER A 779 -8.88 -9.01 -0.85
C SER A 779 -7.84 -7.97 -0.43
N THR A 780 -8.20 -6.68 -0.44
CA THR A 780 -7.33 -5.61 0.08
C THR A 780 -7.11 -5.79 1.59
N ILE A 781 -5.90 -5.48 2.05
CA ILE A 781 -5.57 -5.58 3.48
C ILE A 781 -6.47 -4.63 4.27
N VAL A 782 -7.16 -5.14 5.29
CA VAL A 782 -7.91 -4.35 6.26
C VAL A 782 -7.03 -4.17 7.51
N GLU A 783 -6.53 -2.95 7.70
CA GLU A 783 -5.59 -2.62 8.78
C GLU A 783 -6.28 -2.20 10.07
N ASP A 784 -7.48 -1.59 9.97
CA ASP A 784 -8.17 -1.08 11.14
C ASP A 784 -9.69 -1.06 10.96
N LEU A 785 -10.40 -1.18 12.07
CA LEU A 785 -11.87 -1.16 12.14
C LEU A 785 -12.32 -0.22 13.24
N SER A 786 -13.30 0.63 12.95
CA SER A 786 -13.96 1.50 13.95
C SER A 786 -15.47 1.32 13.89
N PHE A 787 -16.12 1.29 15.05
CA PHE A 787 -17.56 1.17 15.14
C PHE A 787 -18.15 2.20 16.12
N ARG A 788 -19.23 2.85 15.71
CA ARG A 788 -19.99 3.79 16.54
C ARG A 788 -21.36 3.18 16.86
N GLN A 789 -21.55 2.80 18.12
CA GLN A 789 -22.76 2.12 18.60
C GLN A 789 -24.02 2.98 18.46
N SER A 790 -23.91 4.31 18.63
CA SER A 790 -25.06 5.21 18.69
C SER A 790 -25.89 5.28 17.41
N ASP A 791 -25.29 5.01 16.26
CA ASP A 791 -25.93 4.99 14.94
C ASP A 791 -25.53 3.79 14.07
N ASN A 792 -24.89 2.80 14.71
CA ASN A 792 -24.43 1.55 14.07
C ASN A 792 -23.54 1.76 12.83
N LEU A 793 -22.65 2.76 12.90
CA LEU A 793 -21.72 3.06 11.82
C LEU A 793 -20.45 2.21 11.93
N LEU A 794 -20.23 1.34 10.96
CA LEU A 794 -18.96 0.61 10.77
C LEU A 794 -18.07 1.35 9.78
N VAL A 795 -16.79 1.49 10.12
CA VAL A 795 -15.74 2.04 9.25
C VAL A 795 -14.62 1.02 9.09
N VAL A 796 -14.17 0.85 7.85
CA VAL A 796 -13.13 -0.10 7.43
C VAL A 796 -11.98 0.67 6.79
N ALA A 797 -10.81 0.60 7.38
CA ALA A 797 -9.59 1.21 6.85
C ALA A 797 -8.77 0.17 6.06
N THR A 798 -8.46 0.48 4.79
CA THR A 798 -7.75 -0.43 3.91
C THR A 798 -6.35 0.07 3.57
N TYR A 799 -5.42 -0.85 3.35
CA TYR A 799 -4.08 -0.54 2.91
C TYR A 799 -4.00 -0.62 1.38
N GLY A 800 -4.36 0.49 0.71
CA GLY A 800 -4.29 0.62 -0.74
C GLY A 800 -5.60 1.02 -1.44
N ASN A 801 -6.73 1.11 -0.71
CA ASN A 801 -8.02 1.46 -1.32
C ASN A 801 -8.89 2.37 -0.42
N GLY A 802 -8.27 3.21 0.41
CA GLY A 802 -8.97 4.20 1.22
C GLY A 802 -9.85 3.62 2.33
N VAL A 803 -10.88 4.40 2.69
CA VAL A 803 -11.81 4.12 3.79
C VAL A 803 -13.19 3.79 3.24
N TYR A 804 -13.80 2.75 3.79
CA TYR A 804 -15.20 2.39 3.53
C TYR A 804 -16.05 2.51 4.79
N GLN A 805 -17.33 2.84 4.62
CA GLN A 805 -18.29 2.81 5.72
C GLN A 805 -19.61 2.17 5.32
N ILE A 806 -20.32 1.66 6.34
CA ILE A 806 -21.69 1.16 6.22
C ILE A 806 -22.42 1.30 7.55
N ASN A 807 -23.73 1.59 7.52
CA ASN A 807 -24.58 1.46 8.69
C ASN A 807 -25.16 0.06 8.78
N ILE A 808 -24.98 -0.61 9.90
CA ILE A 808 -25.40 -2.00 10.14
C ILE A 808 -26.48 -2.08 11.22
N PRO A 809 -27.76 -1.92 10.86
CA PRO A 809 -28.85 -1.86 11.83
C PRO A 809 -29.10 -3.16 12.59
N ASN A 810 -28.54 -4.27 12.11
CA ASN A 810 -28.58 -5.57 12.78
C ASN A 810 -27.49 -6.50 12.22
N SER A 811 -27.19 -7.58 12.93
CA SER A 811 -26.16 -8.57 12.58
C SER A 811 -26.38 -9.28 11.24
N ASN A 812 -27.61 -9.39 10.77
CA ASN A 812 -27.94 -10.09 9.52
C ASN A 812 -27.55 -9.31 8.27
N VAL A 813 -27.36 -7.99 8.37
CA VAL A 813 -27.06 -7.13 7.22
C VAL A 813 -25.80 -7.55 6.48
N LEU A 814 -24.76 -7.93 7.19
CA LEU A 814 -23.47 -8.32 6.59
C LEU A 814 -23.32 -9.84 6.33
N LEU A 815 -24.09 -10.66 7.03
CA LEU A 815 -23.93 -12.14 7.05
C LEU A 815 -25.19 -12.91 6.65
N SER A 816 -26.10 -12.34 5.89
CA SER A 816 -27.30 -13.06 5.46
C SER A 816 -26.93 -14.28 4.59
N ASN A 817 -26.90 -15.43 5.20
CA ASN A 817 -26.67 -16.72 4.56
C ASN A 817 -27.93 -17.31 3.90
N ASN A 818 -29.00 -16.52 3.71
CA ASN A 818 -30.24 -17.03 3.16
C ASN A 818 -30.29 -17.13 1.64
N GLU A 819 -29.11 -17.25 0.98
CA GLU A 819 -29.10 -17.60 -0.42
C GLU A 819 -27.97 -18.58 -0.69
N ILE A 820 -28.33 -19.85 -0.80
CA ILE A 820 -27.51 -20.78 -1.55
C ILE A 820 -27.23 -20.11 -2.89
N SER A 821 -25.96 -19.77 -3.14
CA SER A 821 -25.54 -19.31 -4.44
C SER A 821 -25.92 -20.39 -5.44
N LEU A 822 -26.73 -20.03 -6.42
CA LEU A 822 -26.98 -20.93 -7.54
C LEU A 822 -25.66 -21.25 -8.29
N ASP A 823 -24.61 -20.42 -8.15
CA ASP A 823 -23.29 -20.65 -8.75
C ASP A 823 -22.47 -21.74 -8.05
N ASP A 824 -22.75 -22.06 -6.77
CA ASP A 824 -22.18 -23.21 -6.05
C ASP A 824 -22.89 -24.53 -6.41
N MET A 825 -24.02 -24.45 -7.12
CA MET A 825 -24.67 -25.62 -7.65
C MET A 825 -24.04 -25.97 -9.00
N GLN A 826 -23.21 -26.99 -9.03
CA GLN A 826 -22.79 -27.59 -10.30
C GLN A 826 -24.04 -28.12 -11.02
N PHE A 827 -24.54 -27.33 -11.96
CA PHE A 827 -25.63 -27.68 -12.83
C PHE A 827 -25.07 -28.02 -14.23
N ASN A 828 -24.77 -29.28 -14.46
CA ASN A 828 -24.23 -29.77 -15.73
C ASN A 828 -25.30 -30.43 -16.56
N VAL A 829 -25.36 -30.06 -17.85
CA VAL A 829 -26.31 -30.60 -18.82
C VAL A 829 -25.58 -31.51 -19.79
N PHE A 830 -26.03 -32.78 -19.90
CA PHE A 830 -25.38 -33.78 -20.74
C PHE A 830 -26.38 -34.80 -21.32
N PRO A 831 -26.11 -35.39 -22.46
CA PRO A 831 -25.10 -35.00 -23.43
C PRO A 831 -25.47 -33.69 -24.10
N ASN A 832 -24.46 -32.94 -24.50
CA ASN A 832 -24.62 -31.72 -25.26
C ASN A 832 -23.54 -31.68 -26.37
N PRO A 833 -23.88 -31.79 -27.66
CA PRO A 833 -25.22 -31.88 -28.26
C PRO A 833 -25.96 -33.23 -28.01
N THR A 834 -27.30 -33.18 -28.15
CA THR A 834 -28.20 -34.32 -27.91
C THR A 834 -29.19 -34.51 -29.04
N THR A 835 -29.94 -35.65 -29.06
CA THR A 835 -30.99 -35.93 -30.08
C THR A 835 -32.35 -36.19 -29.46
N GLU A 836 -32.40 -36.97 -28.39
CA GLU A 836 -33.69 -37.45 -27.81
C GLU A 836 -33.84 -37.13 -26.33
N VAL A 837 -32.72 -37.10 -25.60
CA VAL A 837 -32.73 -37.02 -24.14
C VAL A 837 -31.64 -36.10 -23.65
N ILE A 838 -32.00 -35.26 -22.70
CA ILE A 838 -31.05 -34.43 -21.96
C ILE A 838 -31.13 -34.82 -20.48
N ASN A 839 -29.96 -34.86 -19.85
CA ASN A 839 -29.90 -35.12 -18.42
C ASN A 839 -29.25 -33.91 -17.76
N PHE A 840 -29.57 -33.67 -16.50
CA PHE A 840 -28.81 -32.78 -15.65
C PHE A 840 -28.69 -33.35 -14.24
N SER A 841 -27.61 -33.02 -13.58
CA SER A 841 -27.39 -33.29 -12.15
C SER A 841 -27.50 -31.99 -11.36
N LEU A 842 -28.16 -32.07 -10.21
CA LEU A 842 -28.41 -30.94 -9.31
C LEU A 842 -28.24 -31.43 -7.87
N LYS A 843 -27.50 -30.67 -7.07
CA LYS A 843 -27.38 -30.95 -5.62
C LYS A 843 -28.23 -29.92 -4.85
N THR A 844 -29.40 -30.33 -4.39
CA THR A 844 -30.29 -29.46 -3.60
C THR A 844 -31.17 -30.26 -2.64
N ASN A 845 -31.45 -29.68 -1.46
CA ASN A 845 -32.48 -30.20 -0.52
C ASN A 845 -33.75 -29.36 -0.57
N LYS A 846 -33.82 -28.32 -1.44
CA LYS A 846 -34.97 -27.45 -1.61
C LYS A 846 -35.83 -27.89 -2.78
N ASP A 847 -37.09 -27.51 -2.76
CA ASP A 847 -38.00 -27.72 -3.86
C ASP A 847 -37.53 -27.00 -5.12
N TYR A 848 -37.56 -27.65 -6.27
CA TYR A 848 -37.13 -27.09 -7.54
C TYR A 848 -38.08 -27.43 -8.67
N ARG A 849 -38.01 -26.64 -9.75
CA ARG A 849 -38.61 -26.97 -11.04
C ARG A 849 -37.65 -26.59 -12.16
N TRP A 850 -37.73 -27.20 -13.31
CA TRP A 850 -36.98 -26.81 -14.49
C TRP A 850 -37.91 -26.38 -15.64
N VAL A 851 -37.37 -25.49 -16.49
CA VAL A 851 -38.08 -24.95 -17.67
C VAL A 851 -37.08 -24.91 -18.84
N ILE A 852 -37.54 -25.36 -20.02
CA ILE A 852 -36.77 -25.29 -21.26
C ILE A 852 -37.35 -24.18 -22.14
N TYR A 853 -36.48 -23.34 -22.66
CA TYR A 853 -36.79 -22.22 -23.56
C TYR A 853 -36.16 -22.44 -24.93
N ASN A 854 -36.82 -21.97 -25.99
CA ASN A 854 -36.20 -21.83 -27.31
C ASN A 854 -35.37 -20.53 -27.39
N GLN A 855 -34.70 -20.30 -28.52
CA GLN A 855 -33.91 -19.09 -28.79
C GLN A 855 -34.69 -17.77 -28.70
N LEU A 856 -36.02 -17.81 -28.82
CA LEU A 856 -36.91 -16.64 -28.70
C LEU A 856 -37.40 -16.41 -27.25
N GLY A 857 -36.91 -17.20 -26.27
CA GLY A 857 -37.35 -17.12 -24.88
C GLY A 857 -38.72 -17.75 -24.58
N SER A 858 -39.33 -18.44 -25.56
CA SER A 858 -40.62 -19.11 -25.35
C SER A 858 -40.42 -20.45 -24.63
N ILE A 859 -41.27 -20.74 -23.65
CA ILE A 859 -41.27 -22.05 -22.93
C ILE A 859 -41.72 -23.15 -23.88
N VAL A 860 -40.88 -24.18 -24.04
CA VAL A 860 -41.17 -25.35 -24.87
C VAL A 860 -41.38 -26.62 -24.06
N ASN A 861 -40.89 -26.64 -22.82
CA ASN A 861 -41.12 -27.74 -21.88
C ASN A 861 -40.87 -27.28 -20.44
N GLN A 862 -41.51 -27.88 -19.44
CA GLN A 862 -41.29 -27.58 -18.01
C GLN A 862 -41.71 -28.72 -17.10
N SER A 863 -41.15 -28.77 -15.90
CA SER A 863 -41.56 -29.68 -14.85
C SER A 863 -42.55 -29.05 -13.85
N PRO A 864 -43.37 -29.85 -13.15
CA PRO A 864 -43.96 -29.45 -11.90
C PRO A 864 -42.86 -29.22 -10.86
N THR A 865 -43.20 -28.55 -9.74
CA THR A 865 -42.28 -28.42 -8.60
C THR A 865 -41.98 -29.83 -8.01
N LYS A 866 -40.70 -30.13 -7.81
CA LYS A 866 -40.16 -31.39 -7.30
C LYS A 866 -39.42 -31.15 -6.01
N LYS A 867 -39.39 -32.17 -5.12
CA LYS A 867 -38.61 -32.11 -3.88
C LYS A 867 -37.15 -32.42 -4.15
N GLY A 868 -36.22 -31.57 -3.64
CA GLY A 868 -34.80 -31.86 -3.62
C GLY A 868 -34.48 -32.89 -2.52
N VAL A 869 -33.61 -33.86 -2.82
CA VAL A 869 -33.20 -34.96 -1.89
C VAL A 869 -31.66 -35.12 -1.90
N GLY A 870 -30.92 -34.05 -1.90
CA GLY A 870 -29.46 -34.07 -2.07
C GLY A 870 -29.06 -34.08 -3.55
N ASN A 871 -28.26 -35.07 -3.98
CA ASN A 871 -27.85 -35.18 -5.38
C ASN A 871 -29.04 -35.76 -6.20
N THR A 872 -29.56 -34.96 -7.09
CA THR A 872 -30.68 -35.29 -7.99
C THR A 872 -30.20 -35.35 -9.43
N ASN A 873 -30.53 -36.41 -10.15
CA ASN A 873 -30.30 -36.54 -11.60
C ASN A 873 -31.64 -36.57 -12.31
N GLU A 874 -31.86 -35.63 -13.18
CA GLU A 874 -33.06 -35.53 -14.03
C GLU A 874 -32.78 -36.01 -15.43
N LYS A 875 -33.72 -36.75 -16.00
CA LYS A 875 -33.73 -37.22 -17.38
C LYS A 875 -34.95 -36.67 -18.08
N ILE A 876 -34.76 -35.85 -19.12
CA ILE A 876 -35.83 -35.17 -19.83
C ILE A 876 -35.85 -35.67 -21.28
N ASN A 877 -37.01 -36.14 -21.71
CA ASN A 877 -37.24 -36.47 -23.10
C ASN A 877 -37.51 -35.17 -23.92
N ILE A 878 -36.77 -34.95 -24.96
CA ILE A 878 -36.84 -33.81 -25.87
C ILE A 878 -37.04 -34.22 -27.34
N SER A 879 -37.38 -35.47 -27.62
CA SER A 879 -37.58 -36.02 -28.97
C SER A 879 -38.63 -35.29 -29.80
N ASN A 880 -39.50 -34.52 -29.16
CA ASN A 880 -40.55 -33.70 -29.78
C ASN A 880 -40.11 -32.28 -30.15
N LEU A 881 -38.86 -31.89 -29.77
CA LEU A 881 -38.29 -30.57 -30.09
C LEU A 881 -37.52 -30.64 -31.40
N LYS A 882 -37.50 -29.52 -32.15
CA LYS A 882 -36.77 -29.44 -33.44
C LYS A 882 -35.28 -29.23 -33.17
N PRO A 883 -34.39 -29.63 -34.14
CA PRO A 883 -32.98 -29.26 -34.04
C PRO A 883 -32.77 -27.76 -33.87
N GLY A 884 -31.85 -27.39 -33.00
CA GLY A 884 -31.58 -26.01 -32.68
C GLY A 884 -30.95 -25.81 -31.30
N LEU A 885 -30.68 -24.53 -30.94
CA LEU A 885 -30.19 -24.11 -29.61
C LEU A 885 -31.36 -23.91 -28.67
N TYR A 886 -31.24 -24.40 -27.46
CA TYR A 886 -32.22 -24.32 -26.36
C TYR A 886 -31.51 -23.96 -25.05
N PHE A 887 -32.27 -23.42 -24.12
CA PHE A 887 -31.84 -23.10 -22.76
C PHE A 887 -32.67 -23.84 -21.74
N ILE A 888 -32.04 -24.49 -20.77
CA ILE A 888 -32.70 -25.09 -19.64
C ILE A 888 -32.39 -24.29 -18.37
N SER A 889 -33.43 -23.83 -17.70
CA SER A 889 -33.33 -23.14 -16.41
C SER A 889 -33.86 -24.02 -15.30
N VAL A 890 -33.09 -24.18 -14.23
CA VAL A 890 -33.59 -24.79 -12.97
C VAL A 890 -33.91 -23.65 -12.01
N ILE A 891 -35.12 -23.67 -11.48
CA ILE A 891 -35.67 -22.61 -10.61
C ILE A 891 -35.85 -23.21 -9.21
N ILE A 892 -35.22 -22.57 -8.19
CA ILE A 892 -35.25 -22.92 -6.77
C ILE A 892 -35.52 -21.62 -6.00
N ASP A 893 -36.56 -21.63 -5.16
CA ASP A 893 -36.92 -20.42 -4.37
C ASP A 893 -37.06 -19.13 -5.18
N GLY A 894 -37.56 -19.22 -6.43
CA GLY A 894 -37.75 -18.05 -7.30
C GLY A 894 -36.50 -17.63 -8.09
N LYS A 895 -35.36 -18.23 -7.87
CA LYS A 895 -34.11 -17.99 -8.63
C LYS A 895 -33.88 -19.06 -9.67
N SER A 896 -33.18 -18.71 -10.76
CA SER A 896 -32.90 -19.64 -11.86
C SER A 896 -31.45 -19.73 -12.23
N ILE A 897 -30.97 -20.95 -12.46
CA ILE A 897 -29.69 -21.23 -13.16
C ILE A 897 -30.05 -21.70 -14.55
N THR A 898 -29.34 -21.20 -15.56
CA THR A 898 -29.61 -21.51 -16.96
C THR A 898 -28.36 -22.04 -17.64
N ASN A 899 -28.50 -23.17 -18.34
CA ASN A 899 -27.47 -23.70 -19.23
C ASN A 899 -28.06 -23.89 -20.63
N GLU A 900 -27.17 -23.78 -21.62
CA GLU A 900 -27.54 -24.00 -23.03
C GLU A 900 -27.28 -25.44 -23.45
N PHE A 901 -28.08 -25.94 -24.41
CA PHE A 901 -27.84 -27.21 -25.07
C PHE A 901 -28.31 -27.21 -26.52
N ILE A 902 -27.69 -28.02 -27.35
CA ILE A 902 -27.98 -28.14 -28.76
C ILE A 902 -28.64 -29.47 -29.05
N ILE A 903 -29.77 -29.39 -29.77
CA ILE A 903 -30.43 -30.58 -30.35
C ILE A 903 -29.97 -30.70 -31.82
N LYS A 904 -29.47 -31.92 -32.20
CA LYS A 904 -29.05 -32.24 -33.54
C LYS A 904 -30.17 -32.83 -34.39
#